data_bb2ee7e5e7bba0170ed10e31bac3edb6
#
_entry.id   bb2ee7e5e7bba0170ed10e31bac3edb6
#
_cell.length_a   1.000
_cell.length_b   1.000
_cell.length_c   1.000
_cell.angle_alpha   90.00
_cell.angle_beta   90.00
_cell.angle_gamma   90.00
#
_symmetry.space_group_name_H-M   'P 1'
#
loop_
_entity.id
_entity.type
_entity.pdbx_description
1 polymer ?
#
loop_
_entity_poly.entity_id
_entity_poly.type
_entity_poly.pdbx_seq_one_letter_code
_entity_poly.pdbx_strand_id
1 'polypeptide(L)'
;MSVLGVICGLAVAPASTSPSPPAPAADSGCFTIYKLQHEVGAETYVWSRAAGGRTLTTRWAFRYLGSDVRLETTLETTDDGRPLRLRSLGQTSTLTDVDLSVELNAARATVRDRGGTRTEPASGEVFPIHHYPPVALEEALLRFWLARGRPAAVPLAPAGAASFELRGSDTLTLAAGPVVARRYSVSGLLWGRQSMWATSDGRIVAVVNGDAELDRFEAVRGGFESQLATFVRAAVRDGLEELQAIARRTPPVRQGDYAIVGARLIDGTRAPPVDDAVVVVRAGRIAAVGPRGSVQIPKGTAVIDARGETMIPGLWDMHVHFEQVEWPVAQLAAGVTTARDVGNELELAVGLRDAIRSGRALGPRMLLAGLIDGAPGGLGVQLAGTPDEARAMVRRYHDAGCEQIKVYQSVPPPLVSVIAAEAHRLGMTVTGHVPTGMNAFQFVEAGADQINHVGFVLAVMTPPPQPGQPRAPVDLASSEARRAIAFLLEHHTVLDPTLARSEENAHPKDSLLAVYEPGAAKAPPELAEVLNASGSPGDVAARRMAGLARALPIVNALRAAGIPIVAGTDLVVPGHSIARELELEVRGGFTPMQAIQAATIVPARVMALDGESGTVEPGKRADLVLLDGDPLTNISEVRRVHAVVTGGRMFLPAPLWRSVGFAP
;
A
#
# COMPACT_ATOMS: atom_id res chain seq x y z
N MET A 1 -0.83 34.48 -36.81
CA MET A 1 -1.63 33.54 -36.02
C MET A 1 -0.65 32.59 -35.34
N SER A 2 -0.36 32.86 -34.06
CA SER A 2 0.72 32.22 -33.30
C SER A 2 0.22 30.94 -32.64
N VAL A 3 0.96 29.87 -32.87
CA VAL A 3 0.77 28.61 -32.11
C VAL A 3 1.59 28.76 -30.83
N LEU A 4 0.92 28.92 -29.67
CA LEU A 4 1.55 28.85 -28.36
C LEU A 4 1.86 27.39 -28.04
N GLY A 5 3.14 27.04 -28.05
CA GLY A 5 3.64 25.83 -27.42
C GLY A 5 3.74 26.04 -25.90
N VAL A 6 3.07 25.18 -25.12
CA VAL A 6 3.18 25.14 -23.67
C VAL A 6 4.56 24.60 -23.30
N ILE A 7 5.39 25.44 -22.72
CA ILE A 7 6.73 25.09 -22.21
C ILE A 7 6.58 24.82 -20.71
N CYS A 8 6.87 23.57 -20.29
CA CYS A 8 7.21 23.31 -18.89
C CYS A 8 8.51 24.06 -18.55
N GLY A 9 8.42 25.15 -17.79
CA GLY A 9 9.51 26.08 -17.59
C GLY A 9 10.56 25.58 -16.62
N LEU A 10 11.76 25.31 -17.13
CA LEU A 10 13.01 25.40 -16.37
C LEU A 10 13.90 26.40 -17.09
N ALA A 11 14.18 27.52 -16.46
CA ALA A 11 15.03 28.59 -16.99
C ALA A 11 16.49 28.14 -17.04
N VAL A 12 17.06 28.10 -18.25
CA VAL A 12 18.50 28.01 -18.49
C VAL A 12 18.94 29.30 -19.21
N ALA A 13 19.96 29.98 -18.65
CA ALA A 13 20.54 31.20 -19.21
C ALA A 13 21.24 30.94 -20.55
N PRO A 14 21.26 31.88 -21.50
CA PRO A 14 21.74 31.68 -22.85
C PRO A 14 23.26 31.84 -22.98
N ALA A 15 23.90 30.89 -23.65
CA ALA A 15 25.21 31.03 -24.26
C ALA A 15 25.05 31.30 -25.76
N SER A 16 25.63 32.38 -26.26
CA SER A 16 25.59 32.82 -27.65
C SER A 16 26.51 31.99 -28.55
N THR A 17 25.96 31.31 -29.55
CA THR A 17 26.73 30.87 -30.75
C THR A 17 25.81 30.83 -31.98
N SER A 18 26.41 31.14 -33.13
CA SER A 18 25.82 31.30 -34.46
C SER A 18 24.96 30.11 -34.96
N PRO A 19 23.95 30.32 -35.83
CA PRO A 19 22.98 29.28 -36.17
C PRO A 19 23.57 28.25 -37.13
N SER A 20 23.63 27.02 -36.67
CA SER A 20 23.69 25.82 -37.50
C SER A 20 22.30 25.55 -38.09
N PRO A 21 22.18 24.86 -39.26
CA PRO A 21 20.89 24.53 -39.88
C PRO A 21 20.00 23.72 -38.90
N PRO A 22 18.67 23.89 -38.95
CA PRO A 22 17.78 23.23 -38.02
C PRO A 22 17.92 21.70 -38.16
N ALA A 23 18.33 21.07 -37.06
CA ALA A 23 18.23 19.61 -36.94
C ALA A 23 16.76 19.20 -37.11
N PRO A 24 16.46 18.03 -37.74
CA PRO A 24 15.09 17.55 -37.86
C PRO A 24 14.45 17.51 -36.47
N ALA A 25 13.21 18.00 -36.37
CA ALA A 25 12.49 18.13 -35.10
C ALA A 25 12.63 16.84 -34.28
N ALA A 26 13.25 16.94 -33.13
CA ALA A 26 13.39 15.84 -32.20
C ALA A 26 11.99 15.43 -31.73
N ASP A 27 11.66 14.13 -31.79
CA ASP A 27 10.46 13.58 -31.17
C ASP A 27 10.66 13.68 -29.65
N SER A 28 10.08 14.69 -29.03
CA SER A 28 10.24 15.00 -27.61
C SER A 28 8.89 15.28 -26.96
N GLY A 29 8.80 15.15 -25.66
CA GLY A 29 7.61 15.45 -24.90
C GLY A 29 7.83 15.42 -23.40
N CYS A 30 6.75 15.63 -22.67
CA CYS A 30 6.74 15.55 -21.22
C CYS A 30 5.47 14.87 -20.72
N PHE A 31 5.58 14.34 -19.50
CA PHE A 31 4.46 13.92 -18.68
C PHE A 31 4.52 14.68 -17.35
N THR A 32 3.39 15.26 -16.93
CA THR A 32 3.22 15.76 -15.58
C THR A 32 2.97 14.57 -14.66
N ILE A 33 3.68 14.51 -13.53
CA ILE A 33 3.60 13.42 -12.55
C ILE A 33 2.74 13.88 -11.38
N TYR A 34 1.82 13.02 -10.99
CA TYR A 34 0.93 13.23 -9.85
C TYR A 34 1.05 12.07 -8.87
N LYS A 35 0.81 12.34 -7.59
CA LYS A 35 0.51 11.35 -6.55
C LYS A 35 -0.82 11.71 -5.91
N LEU A 36 -1.75 10.77 -5.85
CA LEU A 36 -3.13 11.03 -5.40
C LEU A 36 -3.74 12.27 -6.08
N GLN A 37 -3.52 12.40 -7.39
CA GLN A 37 -3.96 13.53 -8.24
C GLN A 37 -3.32 14.90 -7.89
N HIS A 38 -2.30 14.94 -6.99
CA HIS A 38 -1.53 16.14 -6.68
C HIS A 38 -0.23 16.15 -7.50
N GLU A 39 0.03 17.26 -8.23
CA GLU A 39 1.22 17.42 -9.04
C GLU A 39 2.48 17.45 -8.16
N VAL A 40 3.43 16.54 -8.43
CA VAL A 40 4.68 16.41 -7.68
C VAL A 40 5.92 16.62 -8.54
N GLY A 41 5.80 16.58 -9.87
CA GLY A 41 6.94 16.74 -10.77
C GLY A 41 6.65 16.41 -12.22
N ALA A 42 7.68 16.04 -12.97
CA ALA A 42 7.55 15.75 -14.39
C ALA A 42 8.57 14.72 -14.89
N GLU A 43 8.21 14.03 -15.96
CA GLU A 43 9.12 13.30 -16.83
C GLU A 43 9.28 14.06 -18.15
N THR A 44 10.52 14.24 -18.62
CA THR A 44 10.81 14.75 -19.96
C THR A 44 11.57 13.71 -20.77
N TYR A 45 11.29 13.64 -22.07
CA TYR A 45 11.99 12.70 -22.94
C TYR A 45 12.32 13.28 -24.32
N VAL A 46 13.34 12.72 -24.93
CA VAL A 46 13.81 13.07 -26.29
C VAL A 46 14.24 11.79 -27.03
N TRP A 47 13.74 11.62 -28.25
CA TRP A 47 14.28 10.67 -29.21
C TRP A 47 15.28 11.38 -30.15
N SER A 48 16.50 10.92 -30.19
CA SER A 48 17.54 11.38 -31.10
C SER A 48 17.92 10.30 -32.09
N ARG A 49 18.40 10.69 -33.30
CA ARG A 49 18.99 9.75 -34.23
C ARG A 49 20.47 9.52 -33.89
N ALA A 50 20.88 8.26 -33.94
CA ALA A 50 22.27 7.83 -33.80
C ALA A 50 22.70 7.06 -35.07
N ALA A 51 23.98 6.80 -35.25
CA ALA A 51 24.46 6.00 -36.37
C ALA A 51 23.90 4.57 -36.26
N GLY A 52 22.98 4.22 -37.16
CA GLY A 52 22.35 2.89 -37.23
C GLY A 52 21.17 2.66 -36.30
N GLY A 53 20.54 3.74 -35.76
CA GLY A 53 19.37 3.59 -34.90
C GLY A 53 18.89 4.88 -34.25
N ARG A 54 18.16 4.72 -33.17
CA ARG A 54 17.58 5.83 -32.37
C ARG A 54 17.90 5.63 -30.90
N THR A 55 18.01 6.74 -30.19
CA THR A 55 18.21 6.77 -28.73
C THR A 55 17.09 7.56 -28.07
N LEU A 56 16.37 6.90 -27.15
CA LEU A 56 15.49 7.56 -26.18
C LEU A 56 16.34 7.97 -24.97
N THR A 57 16.22 9.21 -24.56
CA THR A 57 16.70 9.67 -23.24
C THR A 57 15.52 10.22 -22.49
N THR A 58 15.27 9.74 -21.28
CA THR A 58 14.22 10.24 -20.40
C THR A 58 14.82 10.67 -19.06
N ARG A 59 14.25 11.74 -18.50
CA ARG A 59 14.57 12.28 -17.20
C ARG A 59 13.27 12.41 -16.41
N TRP A 60 13.20 11.65 -15.35
CA TRP A 60 12.11 11.66 -14.39
C TRP A 60 12.59 12.41 -13.14
N ALA A 61 11.81 13.41 -12.71
CA ALA A 61 12.13 14.17 -11.52
C ALA A 61 10.85 14.62 -10.81
N PHE A 62 10.73 14.28 -9.54
CA PHE A 62 9.65 14.76 -8.69
C PHE A 62 10.11 14.93 -7.25
N ARG A 63 9.32 15.67 -6.44
CA ARG A 63 9.56 15.86 -5.02
C ARG A 63 8.44 15.26 -4.21
N TYR A 64 8.80 14.40 -3.27
CA TYR A 64 7.85 13.69 -2.44
C TYR A 64 8.35 13.57 -0.99
N LEU A 65 7.48 13.88 -0.01
CA LEU A 65 7.80 13.86 1.43
C LEU A 65 9.09 14.60 1.78
N GLY A 66 9.38 15.69 1.06
CA GLY A 66 10.58 16.51 1.28
C GLY A 66 11.85 15.99 0.60
N SER A 67 11.81 14.86 -0.08
CA SER A 67 12.92 14.24 -0.81
C SER A 67 12.79 14.47 -2.31
N ASP A 68 13.90 14.74 -2.98
CA ASP A 68 13.98 14.80 -4.44
C ASP A 68 14.24 13.39 -4.98
N VAL A 69 13.40 12.93 -5.92
CA VAL A 69 13.56 11.67 -6.66
C VAL A 69 13.95 11.99 -8.09
N ARG A 70 14.99 11.34 -8.60
CA ARG A 70 15.49 11.55 -9.96
C ARG A 70 15.93 10.25 -10.57
N LEU A 71 15.53 10.02 -11.81
CA LEU A 71 15.95 8.88 -12.62
C LEU A 71 16.30 9.34 -14.03
N GLU A 72 17.45 8.91 -14.54
CA GLU A 72 17.81 9.04 -15.94
C GLU A 72 17.81 7.66 -16.59
N THR A 73 17.14 7.56 -17.75
CA THR A 73 17.09 6.32 -18.51
C THR A 73 17.43 6.59 -19.97
N THR A 74 18.26 5.73 -20.55
CA THR A 74 18.62 5.76 -21.96
C THR A 74 18.32 4.39 -22.58
N LEU A 75 17.57 4.37 -23.70
CA LEU A 75 17.30 3.17 -24.49
C LEU A 75 17.83 3.39 -25.92
N GLU A 76 18.75 2.54 -26.33
CA GLU A 76 19.23 2.49 -27.71
C GLU A 76 18.46 1.43 -28.49
N THR A 77 18.00 1.77 -29.70
CA THR A 77 17.27 0.86 -30.60
C THR A 77 17.84 0.94 -31.99
N THR A 78 17.61 -0.09 -32.79
CA THR A 78 17.76 -0.05 -34.26
C THR A 78 16.71 0.87 -34.89
N ASP A 79 16.83 1.18 -36.18
CA ASP A 79 15.84 2.01 -36.90
C ASP A 79 14.45 1.37 -36.96
N ASP A 80 14.36 0.03 -36.94
CA ASP A 80 13.10 -0.72 -36.85
C ASP A 80 12.55 -0.88 -35.40
N GLY A 81 13.18 -0.23 -34.44
CA GLY A 81 12.73 -0.19 -33.05
C GLY A 81 13.07 -1.42 -32.20
N ARG A 82 14.01 -2.30 -32.67
CA ARG A 82 14.51 -3.38 -31.83
C ARG A 82 15.48 -2.82 -30.80
N PRO A 83 15.27 -3.10 -29.48
CA PRO A 83 16.15 -2.61 -28.43
C PRO A 83 17.54 -3.28 -28.51
N LEU A 84 18.57 -2.49 -28.20
CA LEU A 84 19.97 -2.91 -28.20
C LEU A 84 20.58 -2.78 -26.79
N ARG A 85 20.36 -1.63 -26.15
CA ARG A 85 20.92 -1.34 -24.83
C ARG A 85 19.97 -0.47 -24.02
N LEU A 86 19.86 -0.78 -22.73
CA LEU A 86 19.22 0.05 -21.72
C LEU A 86 20.24 0.46 -20.65
N ARG A 87 20.18 1.70 -20.21
CA ARG A 87 20.85 2.18 -19.01
C ARG A 87 19.87 3.00 -18.19
N SER A 88 19.65 2.63 -16.93
CA SER A 88 18.86 3.41 -15.96
C SER A 88 19.70 3.64 -14.71
N LEU A 89 19.74 4.89 -14.24
CA LEU A 89 20.50 5.28 -13.06
C LEU A 89 19.75 6.36 -12.28
N GLY A 90 19.54 6.13 -10.99
CA GLY A 90 18.87 7.05 -10.09
C GLY A 90 17.91 6.37 -9.13
N GLN A 91 16.72 6.94 -8.97
CA GLN A 91 15.70 6.46 -8.05
C GLN A 91 14.32 6.44 -8.72
N THR A 92 13.53 5.39 -8.47
CA THR A 92 12.11 5.34 -8.87
C THR A 92 11.19 5.84 -7.75
N SER A 93 11.68 5.87 -6.52
CA SER A 93 10.99 6.38 -5.34
C SER A 93 11.98 6.89 -4.30
N THR A 94 11.51 7.43 -3.18
CA THR A 94 12.39 7.88 -2.07
C THR A 94 13.16 6.71 -1.43
N LEU A 95 12.68 5.48 -1.62
CA LEU A 95 13.23 4.25 -1.02
C LEU A 95 14.01 3.40 -2.03
N THR A 96 13.70 3.50 -3.32
CA THR A 96 14.14 2.53 -4.33
C THR A 96 15.13 3.16 -5.31
N ASP A 97 16.41 2.76 -5.20
CA ASP A 97 17.45 3.13 -6.16
C ASP A 97 17.49 2.15 -7.33
N VAL A 98 17.79 2.66 -8.51
CA VAL A 98 18.01 1.88 -9.73
C VAL A 98 19.44 2.13 -10.24
N ASP A 99 20.16 1.05 -10.50
CA ASP A 99 21.44 1.02 -11.23
C ASP A 99 21.41 -0.21 -12.13
N LEU A 100 20.82 -0.07 -13.33
CA LEU A 100 20.62 -1.17 -14.27
C LEU A 100 21.25 -0.85 -15.61
N SER A 101 21.97 -1.82 -16.16
CA SER A 101 22.40 -1.85 -17.57
C SER A 101 22.02 -3.18 -18.18
N VAL A 102 21.38 -3.16 -19.35
CA VAL A 102 21.04 -4.36 -20.15
C VAL A 102 21.59 -4.17 -21.55
N GLU A 103 22.39 -5.11 -22.01
CA GLU A 103 22.85 -5.18 -23.40
C GLU A 103 22.26 -6.42 -24.07
N LEU A 104 21.59 -6.21 -25.20
CA LEU A 104 20.94 -7.26 -25.98
C LEU A 104 21.72 -7.54 -27.25
N ASN A 105 21.95 -8.81 -27.56
CA ASN A 105 22.33 -9.28 -28.85
C ASN A 105 21.35 -10.38 -29.32
N ALA A 106 21.57 -10.95 -30.49
CA ALA A 106 20.63 -11.88 -31.12
C ALA A 106 20.29 -13.13 -30.26
N ALA A 107 21.12 -13.49 -29.30
CA ALA A 107 21.00 -14.73 -28.55
C ALA A 107 21.06 -14.53 -27.01
N ARG A 108 21.49 -13.37 -26.54
CA ARG A 108 21.82 -13.16 -25.12
C ARG A 108 21.48 -11.77 -24.64
N ALA A 109 21.08 -11.69 -23.38
CA ALA A 109 21.00 -10.46 -22.57
C ALA A 109 22.14 -10.46 -21.56
N THR A 110 22.98 -9.42 -21.56
CA THR A 110 23.95 -9.17 -20.50
C THR A 110 23.36 -8.12 -19.57
N VAL A 111 23.09 -8.52 -18.35
CA VAL A 111 22.49 -7.69 -17.30
C VAL A 111 23.54 -7.33 -16.27
N ARG A 112 23.65 -6.05 -15.94
CA ARG A 112 24.45 -5.55 -14.84
C ARG A 112 23.54 -4.73 -13.89
N ASP A 113 23.47 -5.16 -12.66
CA ASP A 113 22.70 -4.53 -11.58
C ASP A 113 23.50 -4.62 -10.26
N ARG A 114 22.85 -4.34 -9.13
CA ARG A 114 23.44 -4.47 -7.79
C ARG A 114 23.89 -5.90 -7.46
N GLY A 115 23.27 -6.92 -8.06
CA GLY A 115 23.65 -8.33 -7.91
C GLY A 115 24.89 -8.72 -8.69
N GLY A 116 25.46 -7.80 -9.49
CA GLY A 116 26.63 -8.02 -10.33
C GLY A 116 26.31 -8.12 -11.82
N THR A 117 27.22 -8.75 -12.58
CA THR A 117 27.04 -8.94 -14.03
C THR A 117 26.73 -10.41 -14.32
N ARG A 118 25.65 -10.65 -15.07
CA ARG A 118 25.25 -11.99 -15.54
C ARG A 118 24.84 -11.94 -17.00
N THR A 119 24.94 -13.07 -17.68
CA THR A 119 24.52 -13.21 -19.07
C THR A 119 23.54 -14.37 -19.18
N GLU A 120 22.35 -14.07 -19.72
CA GLU A 120 21.25 -15.01 -19.84
C GLU A 120 20.90 -15.23 -21.32
N PRO A 121 20.37 -16.41 -21.69
CA PRO A 121 19.81 -16.60 -23.02
C PRO A 121 18.66 -15.61 -23.27
N ALA A 122 18.66 -14.96 -24.43
CA ALA A 122 17.57 -14.08 -24.83
C ALA A 122 17.23 -14.35 -26.31
N SER A 123 15.95 -14.38 -26.62
CA SER A 123 15.49 -14.35 -28.02
C SER A 123 15.43 -12.89 -28.50
N GLY A 124 15.44 -12.65 -29.78
CA GLY A 124 15.34 -11.29 -30.35
C GLY A 124 14.03 -10.54 -30.04
N GLU A 125 13.11 -11.14 -29.31
CA GLU A 125 11.81 -10.61 -28.92
C GLU A 125 11.77 -10.07 -27.47
N VAL A 126 12.92 -9.97 -26.81
CA VAL A 126 13.05 -9.47 -25.42
C VAL A 126 13.14 -7.94 -25.41
N PHE A 127 12.43 -7.30 -24.45
CA PHE A 127 12.52 -5.86 -24.24
C PHE A 127 13.23 -5.56 -22.90
N PRO A 128 14.27 -4.69 -22.88
CA PRO A 128 14.98 -4.33 -21.65
C PRO A 128 14.20 -3.25 -20.91
N ILE A 129 13.84 -3.53 -19.64
CA ILE A 129 13.09 -2.61 -18.79
C ILE A 129 13.24 -3.05 -17.32
N HIS A 130 13.25 -2.12 -16.38
CA HIS A 130 13.09 -2.41 -14.96
C HIS A 130 11.62 -2.26 -14.55
N HIS A 131 11.27 -2.75 -13.37
CA HIS A 131 9.94 -2.54 -12.80
C HIS A 131 9.77 -1.07 -12.36
N TYR A 132 8.53 -0.59 -12.38
CA TYR A 132 8.19 0.82 -12.11
C TYR A 132 8.98 1.78 -13.02
N PRO A 133 8.91 1.60 -14.34
CA PRO A 133 9.74 2.33 -15.29
C PRO A 133 9.19 3.74 -15.58
N PRO A 134 10.02 4.63 -16.17
CA PRO A 134 9.52 5.88 -16.76
C PRO A 134 8.50 5.63 -17.87
N VAL A 135 7.51 6.52 -17.98
CA VAL A 135 6.39 6.38 -18.95
C VAL A 135 6.86 6.40 -20.40
N ALA A 136 7.90 7.18 -20.72
CA ALA A 136 8.48 7.18 -22.06
C ALA A 136 9.13 5.83 -22.43
N LEU A 137 9.66 5.09 -21.45
CA LEU A 137 10.17 3.75 -21.65
C LEU A 137 9.02 2.75 -21.86
N GLU A 138 7.91 2.92 -21.14
CA GLU A 138 6.67 2.15 -21.37
C GLU A 138 6.09 2.43 -22.76
N GLU A 139 6.15 3.67 -23.23
CA GLU A 139 5.74 4.02 -24.60
C GLU A 139 6.59 3.28 -25.64
N ALA A 140 7.90 3.17 -25.42
CA ALA A 140 8.79 2.40 -26.30
C ALA A 140 8.41 0.91 -26.28
N LEU A 141 8.09 0.33 -25.12
CA LEU A 141 7.62 -1.04 -24.99
C LEU A 141 6.26 -1.25 -25.68
N LEU A 142 5.31 -0.33 -25.52
CA LEU A 142 4.01 -0.40 -26.19
C LEU A 142 4.16 -0.38 -27.72
N ARG A 143 5.00 0.50 -28.26
CA ARG A 143 5.31 0.57 -29.69
C ARG A 143 6.00 -0.70 -30.19
N PHE A 144 6.91 -1.25 -29.39
CA PHE A 144 7.56 -2.53 -29.67
C PHE A 144 6.54 -3.68 -29.77
N TRP A 145 5.60 -3.77 -28.82
CA TRP A 145 4.51 -4.74 -28.83
C TRP A 145 3.58 -4.59 -30.03
N LEU A 146 3.20 -3.34 -30.37
CA LEU A 146 2.34 -3.05 -31.53
C LEU A 146 3.01 -3.47 -32.85
N ALA A 147 4.30 -3.16 -33.02
CA ALA A 147 5.07 -3.48 -34.22
C ALA A 147 5.25 -4.99 -34.44
N ARG A 148 5.13 -5.81 -33.39
CA ARG A 148 5.25 -7.27 -33.42
C ARG A 148 3.92 -8.00 -33.51
N GLY A 149 2.86 -7.32 -33.91
CA GLY A 149 1.53 -7.92 -34.09
C GLY A 149 0.82 -8.26 -32.80
N ARG A 150 1.20 -7.63 -31.68
CA ARG A 150 0.54 -7.76 -30.38
C ARG A 150 0.61 -9.18 -29.81
N PRO A 151 1.79 -9.73 -29.54
CA PRO A 151 1.93 -11.04 -28.92
C PRO A 151 1.22 -11.07 -27.55
N ALA A 152 0.84 -12.24 -27.07
CA ALA A 152 0.16 -12.41 -25.77
C ALA A 152 0.97 -11.82 -24.60
N ALA A 153 2.30 -11.91 -24.68
CA ALA A 153 3.23 -11.28 -23.75
C ALA A 153 4.54 -10.92 -24.45
N VAL A 154 5.25 -9.91 -23.92
CA VAL A 154 6.60 -9.53 -24.32
C VAL A 154 7.54 -9.95 -23.19
N PRO A 155 8.50 -10.86 -23.45
CA PRO A 155 9.53 -11.18 -22.48
C PRO A 155 10.35 -9.94 -22.12
N LEU A 156 10.68 -9.77 -20.85
CA LEU A 156 11.44 -8.64 -20.32
C LEU A 156 12.83 -9.07 -19.87
N ALA A 157 13.79 -8.17 -19.93
CA ALA A 157 15.09 -8.30 -19.30
C ALA A 157 15.26 -7.17 -18.26
N PRO A 158 15.66 -7.46 -17.01
CA PRO A 158 16.31 -8.70 -16.56
C PRO A 158 15.37 -9.88 -16.30
N ALA A 159 14.06 -9.69 -16.13
CA ALA A 159 13.16 -10.79 -15.81
C ALA A 159 11.69 -10.43 -16.12
N GLY A 160 10.83 -11.44 -16.15
CA GLY A 160 9.39 -11.26 -16.28
C GLY A 160 8.89 -11.17 -17.72
N ALA A 161 7.64 -10.78 -17.86
CA ALA A 161 6.99 -10.51 -19.15
C ALA A 161 5.85 -9.50 -18.97
N ALA A 162 5.74 -8.54 -19.89
CA ALA A 162 4.63 -7.60 -19.93
C ALA A 162 3.51 -8.10 -20.82
N SER A 163 2.26 -7.90 -20.40
CA SER A 163 1.08 -8.16 -21.22
C SER A 163 0.14 -6.96 -21.24
N PHE A 164 -0.53 -6.79 -22.40
CA PHE A 164 -1.42 -5.67 -22.67
C PHE A 164 -2.81 -6.21 -23.02
N GLU A 165 -3.81 -5.89 -22.20
CA GLU A 165 -5.19 -6.24 -22.43
C GLU A 165 -5.99 -4.99 -22.80
N LEU A 166 -6.61 -4.97 -23.99
CA LEU A 166 -7.46 -3.84 -24.42
C LEU A 166 -8.76 -3.85 -23.60
N ARG A 167 -8.99 -2.79 -22.81
CA ARG A 167 -10.20 -2.60 -21.98
C ARG A 167 -11.26 -1.74 -22.65
N GLY A 168 -10.91 -1.00 -23.71
CA GLY A 168 -11.82 -0.13 -24.43
C GLY A 168 -11.14 1.08 -25.03
N SER A 169 -11.94 2.09 -25.34
CA SER A 169 -11.46 3.39 -25.85
C SER A 169 -12.27 4.51 -25.21
N ASP A 170 -11.58 5.58 -24.85
CA ASP A 170 -12.19 6.78 -24.27
C ASP A 170 -12.01 7.96 -25.21
N THR A 171 -13.06 8.79 -25.36
CA THR A 171 -12.99 10.05 -26.11
C THR A 171 -12.68 11.17 -25.13
N LEU A 172 -11.49 11.75 -25.27
CA LEU A 172 -10.96 12.82 -24.43
C LEU A 172 -11.29 14.16 -25.05
N THR A 173 -11.97 15.03 -24.32
CA THR A 173 -12.34 16.36 -24.80
C THR A 173 -11.24 17.35 -24.45
N LEU A 174 -10.50 17.81 -25.45
CA LEU A 174 -9.43 18.80 -25.31
C LEU A 174 -9.83 20.12 -25.98
N ALA A 175 -9.14 21.21 -25.64
CA ALA A 175 -9.36 22.53 -26.29
C ALA A 175 -9.12 22.49 -27.81
N ALA A 176 -8.21 21.62 -28.28
CA ALA A 176 -7.91 21.42 -29.70
C ALA A 176 -8.89 20.47 -30.43
N GLY A 177 -9.87 19.92 -29.72
CA GLY A 177 -10.84 18.96 -30.24
C GLY A 177 -10.73 17.58 -29.56
N PRO A 178 -11.67 16.66 -29.87
CA PRO A 178 -11.71 15.36 -29.25
C PRO A 178 -10.57 14.46 -29.75
N VAL A 179 -9.99 13.69 -28.84
CA VAL A 179 -8.96 12.67 -29.12
C VAL A 179 -9.46 11.32 -28.62
N VAL A 180 -9.39 10.28 -29.45
CA VAL A 180 -9.71 8.92 -29.04
C VAL A 180 -8.45 8.23 -28.55
N ALA A 181 -8.44 7.78 -27.30
CA ALA A 181 -7.37 7.00 -26.70
C ALA A 181 -7.86 5.58 -26.40
N ARG A 182 -7.09 4.58 -26.80
CA ARG A 182 -7.30 3.18 -26.41
C ARG A 182 -6.82 3.00 -24.97
N ARG A 183 -7.64 2.34 -24.15
CA ARG A 183 -7.31 2.02 -22.77
C ARG A 183 -6.90 0.56 -22.64
N TYR A 184 -5.72 0.34 -22.07
CA TYR A 184 -5.14 -0.97 -21.80
C TYR A 184 -5.00 -1.20 -20.30
N SER A 185 -5.19 -2.46 -19.87
CA SER A 185 -4.71 -2.97 -18.59
C SER A 185 -3.36 -3.64 -18.85
N VAL A 186 -2.31 -3.20 -18.19
CA VAL A 186 -0.94 -3.69 -18.37
C VAL A 186 -0.47 -4.39 -17.10
N SER A 187 0.16 -5.56 -17.23
CA SER A 187 0.74 -6.32 -16.12
C SER A 187 2.19 -6.70 -16.40
N GLY A 188 2.96 -7.00 -15.34
CA GLY A 188 4.37 -7.39 -15.40
C GLY A 188 5.35 -6.22 -15.41
N LEU A 189 4.89 -4.97 -15.26
CA LEU A 189 5.74 -3.79 -15.08
C LEU A 189 5.80 -3.33 -13.62
N LEU A 190 4.81 -3.71 -12.85
CA LEU A 190 4.68 -3.43 -11.42
C LEU A 190 3.83 -4.54 -10.78
N TRP A 191 3.80 -4.61 -9.46
CA TRP A 191 2.88 -5.52 -8.78
C TRP A 191 1.43 -5.10 -9.02
N GLY A 192 0.61 -6.06 -9.47
CA GLY A 192 -0.76 -5.80 -9.90
C GLY A 192 -0.83 -5.32 -11.34
N ARG A 193 -1.69 -4.36 -11.61
CA ARG A 193 -1.98 -3.85 -12.96
C ARG A 193 -1.98 -2.33 -12.98
N GLN A 194 -1.59 -1.78 -14.13
CA GLN A 194 -1.77 -0.36 -14.42
C GLN A 194 -2.79 -0.15 -15.53
N SER A 195 -3.45 1.00 -15.52
CA SER A 195 -4.27 1.49 -16.63
C SER A 195 -3.45 2.44 -17.49
N MET A 196 -3.43 2.19 -18.80
CA MET A 196 -2.65 2.95 -19.77
C MET A 196 -3.54 3.42 -20.91
N TRP A 197 -3.47 4.69 -21.27
CA TRP A 197 -4.17 5.26 -22.43
C TRP A 197 -3.17 5.60 -23.51
N ALA A 198 -3.45 5.18 -24.73
CA ALA A 198 -2.60 5.48 -25.88
C ALA A 198 -3.42 5.79 -27.12
N THR A 199 -2.91 6.70 -27.94
CA THR A 199 -3.45 7.00 -29.27
C THR A 199 -3.20 5.83 -30.23
N SER A 200 -3.82 5.86 -31.42
CA SER A 200 -3.73 4.77 -32.40
C SER A 200 -2.31 4.50 -32.91
N ASP A 201 -1.43 5.50 -32.90
CA ASP A 201 0.00 5.42 -33.26
C ASP A 201 0.92 5.00 -32.10
N GLY A 202 0.34 4.63 -30.95
CA GLY A 202 1.07 4.12 -29.79
C GLY A 202 1.72 5.20 -28.91
N ARG A 203 1.26 6.45 -28.98
CA ARG A 203 1.65 7.49 -28.03
C ARG A 203 0.85 7.33 -26.74
N ILE A 204 1.52 7.15 -25.63
CA ILE A 204 0.86 7.15 -24.31
C ILE A 204 0.39 8.57 -23.98
N VAL A 205 -0.86 8.71 -23.57
CA VAL A 205 -1.44 9.98 -23.11
C VAL A 205 -1.58 10.03 -21.59
N ALA A 206 -1.76 8.89 -20.94
CA ALA A 206 -1.76 8.78 -19.49
C ALA A 206 -1.46 7.36 -19.02
N VAL A 207 -0.92 7.26 -17.81
CA VAL A 207 -0.89 6.02 -17.01
C VAL A 207 -1.42 6.31 -15.61
N VAL A 208 -2.10 5.32 -15.02
CA VAL A 208 -2.58 5.35 -13.63
C VAL A 208 -2.24 4.00 -13.02
N ASN A 209 -1.46 4.02 -11.93
CA ASN A 209 -0.93 2.80 -11.29
C ASN A 209 -0.64 3.03 -9.80
N GLY A 210 0.07 2.08 -9.16
CA GLY A 210 0.84 2.26 -7.95
C GLY A 210 2.31 2.46 -8.28
N ASP A 211 3.03 3.26 -7.51
CA ASP A 211 4.47 3.46 -7.70
C ASP A 211 5.32 2.49 -6.85
N ALA A 212 6.64 2.70 -6.87
CA ALA A 212 7.59 1.88 -6.11
C ALA A 212 7.57 2.13 -4.58
N GLU A 213 6.76 3.05 -4.08
CA GLU A 213 6.42 3.19 -2.66
C GLU A 213 5.07 2.55 -2.33
N LEU A 214 4.44 1.95 -3.36
CA LEU A 214 3.10 1.38 -3.34
C LEU A 214 2.00 2.45 -3.15
N ASP A 215 2.33 3.72 -3.41
CA ASP A 215 1.40 4.83 -3.41
C ASP A 215 0.72 4.98 -4.78
N ARG A 216 -0.45 5.61 -4.77
CA ARG A 216 -1.16 5.96 -6.00
C ARG A 216 -0.37 6.97 -6.83
N PHE A 217 -0.22 6.66 -8.13
CA PHE A 217 0.60 7.41 -9.07
C PHE A 217 -0.14 7.63 -10.38
N GLU A 218 -0.06 8.83 -10.90
CA GLU A 218 -0.58 9.19 -12.21
C GLU A 218 0.49 9.95 -13.00
N ALA A 219 0.58 9.67 -14.30
CA ALA A 219 1.35 10.48 -15.23
C ALA A 219 0.50 10.84 -16.44
N VAL A 220 0.48 12.11 -16.80
CA VAL A 220 -0.36 12.63 -17.88
C VAL A 220 0.50 13.41 -18.85
N ARG A 221 0.40 13.07 -20.14
CA ARG A 221 1.11 13.78 -21.22
C ARG A 221 0.70 15.24 -21.27
N GLY A 222 1.67 16.13 -21.54
CA GLY A 222 1.43 17.55 -21.73
C GLY A 222 0.30 17.83 -22.73
N GLY A 223 -0.67 18.67 -22.31
CA GLY A 223 -1.89 18.99 -23.03
C GLY A 223 -3.11 18.09 -22.73
N PHE A 224 -2.96 17.07 -21.87
CA PHE A 224 -4.05 16.19 -21.43
C PHE A 224 -4.38 16.34 -19.94
N GLU A 225 -3.77 17.24 -19.20
CA GLU A 225 -3.88 17.40 -17.75
C GLU A 225 -5.31 17.60 -17.28
N SER A 226 -6.13 18.31 -18.08
CA SER A 226 -7.56 18.52 -17.80
C SER A 226 -8.38 17.22 -17.76
N GLN A 227 -7.83 16.11 -18.24
CA GLN A 227 -8.48 14.80 -18.27
C GLN A 227 -8.06 13.88 -17.10
N LEU A 228 -7.21 14.34 -16.18
CA LEU A 228 -6.70 13.54 -15.06
C LEU A 228 -7.81 12.81 -14.31
N ALA A 229 -8.84 13.51 -13.87
CA ALA A 229 -9.98 12.90 -13.17
C ALA A 229 -10.75 11.86 -14.02
N THR A 230 -10.74 12.01 -15.36
CA THR A 230 -11.34 11.02 -16.27
C THR A 230 -10.51 9.72 -16.29
N PHE A 231 -9.18 9.84 -16.32
CA PHE A 231 -8.27 8.71 -16.27
C PHE A 231 -8.38 7.97 -14.93
N VAL A 232 -8.35 8.70 -13.81
CA VAL A 232 -8.47 8.12 -12.46
C VAL A 232 -9.78 7.34 -12.31
N ARG A 233 -10.93 7.94 -12.65
CA ARG A 233 -12.23 7.24 -12.58
C ARG A 233 -12.29 5.98 -13.45
N ALA A 234 -11.70 6.02 -14.64
CA ALA A 234 -11.67 4.86 -15.52
C ALA A 234 -10.75 3.75 -14.97
N ALA A 235 -9.59 4.11 -14.41
CA ALA A 235 -8.69 3.16 -13.74
C ALA A 235 -9.35 2.49 -12.53
N VAL A 236 -10.10 3.26 -11.73
CA VAL A 236 -10.87 2.71 -10.60
C VAL A 236 -11.89 1.67 -11.09
N ARG A 237 -12.66 1.99 -12.16
CA ARG A 237 -13.61 1.01 -12.73
C ARG A 237 -12.93 -0.27 -13.20
N ASP A 238 -11.84 -0.16 -13.95
CA ASP A 238 -11.09 -1.32 -14.46
C ASP A 238 -10.51 -2.15 -13.30
N GLY A 239 -9.97 -1.50 -12.28
CA GLY A 239 -9.49 -2.17 -11.07
C GLY A 239 -10.59 -2.92 -10.31
N LEU A 240 -11.75 -2.30 -10.12
CA LEU A 240 -12.89 -2.96 -9.46
C LEU A 240 -13.43 -4.14 -10.28
N GLU A 241 -13.43 -4.05 -11.62
CA GLU A 241 -13.78 -5.17 -12.50
C GLU A 241 -12.77 -6.34 -12.35
N GLU A 242 -11.47 -6.04 -12.23
CA GLU A 242 -10.44 -7.05 -11.98
C GLU A 242 -10.62 -7.71 -10.61
N LEU A 243 -10.86 -6.92 -9.55
CA LEU A 243 -11.13 -7.47 -8.22
C LEU A 243 -12.34 -8.41 -8.21
N GLN A 244 -13.39 -8.06 -8.98
CA GLN A 244 -14.55 -8.94 -9.17
C GLN A 244 -14.19 -10.20 -9.99
N ALA A 245 -13.28 -10.07 -10.97
CA ALA A 245 -12.79 -11.22 -11.72
C ALA A 245 -11.97 -12.16 -10.83
N ILE A 246 -11.12 -11.62 -9.94
CA ILE A 246 -10.42 -12.40 -8.91
C ILE A 246 -11.44 -13.15 -8.03
N ALA A 247 -12.50 -12.48 -7.57
CA ALA A 247 -13.54 -13.09 -6.75
C ALA A 247 -14.24 -14.26 -7.47
N ARG A 248 -14.49 -14.16 -8.76
CA ARG A 248 -15.07 -15.25 -9.56
C ARG A 248 -14.12 -16.45 -9.73
N ARG A 249 -12.81 -16.19 -9.83
CA ARG A 249 -11.77 -17.23 -9.98
C ARG A 249 -11.41 -17.91 -8.65
N THR A 250 -11.69 -17.27 -7.53
CA THR A 250 -11.38 -17.75 -6.17
C THR A 250 -12.65 -17.83 -5.31
N PRO A 251 -13.61 -18.71 -5.67
CA PRO A 251 -14.85 -18.85 -4.91
C PRO A 251 -14.58 -19.41 -3.50
N PRO A 252 -15.48 -19.15 -2.53
CA PRO A 252 -15.38 -19.75 -1.21
C PRO A 252 -15.52 -21.28 -1.29
N VAL A 253 -14.71 -22.00 -0.52
CA VAL A 253 -14.80 -23.48 -0.40
C VAL A 253 -16.01 -23.89 0.42
N ARG A 254 -16.56 -22.98 1.24
CA ARG A 254 -17.79 -23.18 2.02
C ARG A 254 -18.53 -21.85 2.19
N GLN A 255 -19.85 -21.91 2.08
CA GLN A 255 -20.76 -20.80 2.36
C GLN A 255 -22.12 -21.34 2.82
N GLY A 256 -22.99 -20.47 3.33
CA GLY A 256 -24.28 -20.86 3.92
C GLY A 256 -24.12 -21.33 5.36
N ASP A 257 -24.96 -22.28 5.79
CA ASP A 257 -24.95 -22.79 7.15
C ASP A 257 -24.02 -24.01 7.27
N TYR A 258 -23.12 -24.00 8.25
CA TYR A 258 -22.19 -25.10 8.53
C TYR A 258 -21.70 -25.07 9.98
N ALA A 259 -21.06 -26.13 10.43
CA ALA A 259 -20.37 -26.20 11.72
C ALA A 259 -18.91 -26.56 11.53
N ILE A 260 -18.02 -25.89 12.26
CA ILE A 260 -16.60 -26.20 12.39
C ILE A 260 -16.44 -26.96 13.71
N VAL A 261 -15.77 -28.11 13.69
CA VAL A 261 -15.67 -28.97 14.85
C VAL A 261 -14.24 -29.46 15.08
N GLY A 262 -13.83 -29.56 16.34
CA GLY A 262 -12.57 -30.19 16.71
C GLY A 262 -11.40 -29.26 16.89
N ALA A 263 -11.51 -27.98 16.51
CA ALA A 263 -10.45 -27.01 16.70
C ALA A 263 -10.21 -26.68 18.17
N ARG A 264 -8.98 -26.28 18.50
CA ARG A 264 -8.67 -25.55 19.72
C ARG A 264 -9.10 -24.10 19.52
N LEU A 265 -10.09 -23.62 20.29
CA LEU A 265 -10.64 -22.28 20.18
C LEU A 265 -9.95 -21.30 21.14
N ILE A 266 -9.38 -20.24 20.61
CA ILE A 266 -8.95 -19.04 21.31
C ILE A 266 -9.96 -17.95 20.93
N ASP A 267 -10.91 -17.65 21.80
CA ASP A 267 -12.08 -16.83 21.47
C ASP A 267 -11.81 -15.31 21.42
N GLY A 268 -10.56 -14.88 21.68
CA GLY A 268 -10.14 -13.47 21.69
C GLY A 268 -10.46 -12.76 23.02
N THR A 269 -11.11 -13.42 23.97
CA THR A 269 -11.35 -12.88 25.32
C THR A 269 -10.15 -13.18 26.25
N ARG A 270 -10.34 -13.07 27.55
CA ARG A 270 -9.37 -13.53 28.55
C ARG A 270 -9.66 -14.94 29.06
N ALA A 271 -10.67 -15.61 28.51
CA ALA A 271 -11.00 -16.97 28.88
C ALA A 271 -9.89 -17.94 28.43
N PRO A 272 -9.69 -19.05 29.15
CA PRO A 272 -8.82 -20.12 28.70
C PRO A 272 -9.30 -20.69 27.35
N PRO A 273 -8.38 -21.16 26.47
CA PRO A 273 -8.76 -21.82 25.23
C PRO A 273 -9.67 -23.04 25.47
N VAL A 274 -10.57 -23.29 24.54
CA VAL A 274 -11.49 -24.43 24.56
C VAL A 274 -10.99 -25.48 23.57
N ASP A 275 -10.55 -26.64 24.07
CA ASP A 275 -10.16 -27.75 23.21
C ASP A 275 -11.42 -28.47 22.67
N ASP A 276 -11.29 -29.06 21.47
CA ASP A 276 -12.38 -29.75 20.77
C ASP A 276 -13.66 -28.91 20.69
N ALA A 277 -13.52 -27.66 20.26
CA ALA A 277 -14.61 -26.71 20.17
C ALA A 277 -15.52 -26.99 18.95
N VAL A 278 -16.77 -26.55 19.08
CA VAL A 278 -17.75 -26.47 18.00
C VAL A 278 -18.17 -25.04 17.78
N VAL A 279 -18.12 -24.56 16.55
CA VAL A 279 -18.66 -23.28 16.12
C VAL A 279 -19.70 -23.50 15.03
N VAL A 280 -20.94 -23.10 15.28
CA VAL A 280 -22.03 -23.19 14.30
C VAL A 280 -22.16 -21.84 13.62
N VAL A 281 -21.98 -21.82 12.29
CA VAL A 281 -22.17 -20.63 11.44
C VAL A 281 -23.54 -20.72 10.78
N ARG A 282 -24.33 -19.64 10.90
CA ARG A 282 -25.65 -19.52 10.27
C ARG A 282 -25.87 -18.11 9.77
N ALA A 283 -26.32 -17.97 8.54
CA ALA A 283 -26.57 -16.67 7.90
C ALA A 283 -25.40 -15.67 8.05
N GLY A 284 -24.16 -16.17 7.95
CA GLY A 284 -22.94 -15.36 8.06
C GLY A 284 -22.57 -14.94 9.50
N ARG A 285 -23.25 -15.46 10.52
CA ARG A 285 -23.00 -15.18 11.94
C ARG A 285 -22.70 -16.46 12.73
N ILE A 286 -22.07 -16.29 13.87
CA ILE A 286 -21.86 -17.35 14.85
C ILE A 286 -23.19 -17.59 15.58
N ALA A 287 -23.82 -18.72 15.32
CA ALA A 287 -25.09 -19.08 15.95
C ALA A 287 -24.90 -19.72 17.33
N ALA A 288 -23.83 -20.53 17.47
CA ALA A 288 -23.47 -21.15 18.74
C ALA A 288 -21.98 -21.48 18.75
N VAL A 289 -21.37 -21.47 19.95
CA VAL A 289 -19.96 -21.82 20.17
C VAL A 289 -19.77 -22.42 21.54
N GLY A 290 -18.90 -23.41 21.69
CA GLY A 290 -18.54 -24.03 22.95
C GLY A 290 -17.85 -25.39 22.77
N PRO A 291 -17.52 -26.10 23.87
CA PRO A 291 -16.96 -27.43 23.83
C PRO A 291 -17.88 -28.42 23.09
N ARG A 292 -17.30 -29.44 22.44
CA ARG A 292 -18.08 -30.55 21.88
C ARG A 292 -18.96 -31.17 22.97
N GLY A 293 -20.21 -31.40 22.66
CA GLY A 293 -21.20 -31.93 23.60
C GLY A 293 -22.03 -30.87 24.33
N SER A 294 -21.56 -29.62 24.39
CA SER A 294 -22.36 -28.48 24.88
C SER A 294 -23.09 -27.71 23.77
N VAL A 295 -22.67 -27.89 22.52
CA VAL A 295 -23.24 -27.21 21.34
C VAL A 295 -24.01 -28.23 20.48
N GLN A 296 -25.29 -27.97 20.28
CA GLN A 296 -26.12 -28.77 19.38
C GLN A 296 -25.93 -28.31 17.95
N ILE A 297 -25.44 -29.22 17.09
CA ILE A 297 -25.38 -29.01 15.64
C ILE A 297 -26.74 -29.38 15.03
N PRO A 298 -27.43 -28.44 14.34
CA PRO A 298 -28.71 -28.74 13.73
C PRO A 298 -28.61 -29.91 12.72
N LYS A 299 -29.63 -30.77 12.66
CA LYS A 299 -29.63 -31.90 11.75
C LYS A 299 -29.51 -31.43 10.28
N GLY A 300 -28.63 -32.07 9.53
CA GLY A 300 -28.39 -31.74 8.12
C GLY A 300 -27.40 -30.59 7.90
N THR A 301 -26.87 -29.97 8.97
CA THR A 301 -25.79 -28.97 8.87
C THR A 301 -24.50 -29.64 8.37
N ALA A 302 -23.87 -29.05 7.37
CA ALA A 302 -22.56 -29.50 6.89
C ALA A 302 -21.51 -29.34 8.00
N VAL A 303 -20.66 -30.32 8.19
CA VAL A 303 -19.62 -30.33 9.23
C VAL A 303 -18.23 -30.22 8.57
N ILE A 304 -17.40 -29.35 9.10
CA ILE A 304 -15.98 -29.17 8.73
C ILE A 304 -15.16 -29.69 9.90
N ASP A 305 -14.31 -30.66 9.64
CA ASP A 305 -13.37 -31.19 10.64
C ASP A 305 -12.14 -30.31 10.71
N ALA A 306 -11.90 -29.73 11.87
CA ALA A 306 -10.77 -28.84 12.17
C ALA A 306 -9.88 -29.39 13.31
N ARG A 307 -9.84 -30.73 13.44
CA ARG A 307 -8.99 -31.39 14.45
C ARG A 307 -7.52 -31.16 14.16
N GLY A 308 -6.79 -30.69 15.17
CA GLY A 308 -5.37 -30.34 15.05
C GLY A 308 -5.12 -28.88 14.67
N GLU A 309 -6.17 -28.14 14.36
CA GLU A 309 -6.12 -26.71 14.05
C GLU A 309 -6.45 -25.85 15.27
N THR A 310 -5.96 -24.62 15.27
CA THR A 310 -6.35 -23.60 16.24
C THR A 310 -7.25 -22.57 15.54
N MET A 311 -8.35 -22.22 16.19
CA MET A 311 -9.28 -21.19 15.71
C MET A 311 -9.12 -19.91 16.54
N ILE A 312 -8.97 -18.79 15.86
CA ILE A 312 -8.96 -17.44 16.46
C ILE A 312 -10.02 -16.55 15.79
N PRO A 313 -10.42 -15.41 16.39
CA PRO A 313 -11.21 -14.41 15.67
C PRO A 313 -10.46 -13.92 14.43
N GLY A 314 -11.19 -13.48 13.42
CA GLY A 314 -10.59 -12.83 12.26
C GLY A 314 -9.75 -11.60 12.66
N LEU A 315 -8.56 -11.50 12.10
CA LEU A 315 -7.62 -10.44 12.41
C LEU A 315 -8.10 -9.09 11.87
N TRP A 316 -7.68 -8.03 12.54
CA TRP A 316 -7.84 -6.64 12.12
C TRP A 316 -6.47 -6.06 11.79
N ASP A 317 -6.39 -5.28 10.71
CA ASP A 317 -5.26 -4.40 10.41
C ASP A 317 -5.75 -2.95 10.46
N MET A 318 -5.27 -2.20 11.44
CA MET A 318 -5.74 -0.84 11.73
C MET A 318 -4.99 0.24 10.97
N HIS A 319 -4.07 -0.13 10.07
CA HIS A 319 -3.32 0.81 9.28
C HIS A 319 -2.96 0.23 7.91
N VAL A 320 -3.86 0.43 6.95
CA VAL A 320 -3.62 0.05 5.57
C VAL A 320 -3.89 1.23 4.63
N HIS A 321 -3.34 1.12 3.42
CA HIS A 321 -3.62 1.98 2.28
C HIS A 321 -3.82 1.07 1.06
N PHE A 322 -5.06 0.82 0.66
CA PHE A 322 -5.34 -0.10 -0.44
C PHE A 322 -5.24 0.60 -1.80
N GLU A 323 -4.03 0.97 -2.16
CA GLU A 323 -3.72 1.71 -3.39
C GLU A 323 -3.95 0.89 -4.68
N GLN A 324 -4.02 -0.43 -4.54
CA GLN A 324 -4.28 -1.38 -5.62
C GLN A 324 -5.30 -2.43 -5.20
N VAL A 325 -5.98 -3.01 -6.16
CA VAL A 325 -7.08 -3.97 -5.93
C VAL A 325 -6.62 -5.34 -5.44
N GLU A 326 -5.33 -5.63 -5.54
CA GLU A 326 -4.70 -6.85 -5.04
C GLU A 326 -4.54 -6.85 -3.50
N TRP A 327 -4.41 -5.68 -2.88
CA TRP A 327 -4.21 -5.52 -1.43
C TRP A 327 -5.29 -6.19 -0.58
N PRO A 328 -6.60 -5.94 -0.81
CA PRO A 328 -7.65 -6.57 -0.01
C PRO A 328 -7.61 -8.09 -0.05
N VAL A 329 -7.24 -8.67 -1.19
CA VAL A 329 -7.16 -10.14 -1.36
C VAL A 329 -5.97 -10.72 -0.59
N ALA A 330 -4.81 -10.05 -0.64
CA ALA A 330 -3.62 -10.43 0.13
C ALA A 330 -3.89 -10.36 1.64
N GLN A 331 -4.57 -9.31 2.11
CA GLN A 331 -4.96 -9.17 3.51
C GLN A 331 -5.89 -10.31 3.95
N LEU A 332 -6.91 -10.64 3.12
CA LEU A 332 -7.80 -11.74 3.42
C LEU A 332 -7.06 -13.09 3.48
N ALA A 333 -6.10 -13.32 2.57
CA ALA A 333 -5.29 -14.55 2.55
C ALA A 333 -4.45 -14.72 3.83
N ALA A 334 -4.06 -13.61 4.47
CA ALA A 334 -3.33 -13.61 5.74
C ALA A 334 -4.24 -13.72 6.99
N GLY A 335 -5.56 -13.88 6.81
CA GLY A 335 -6.50 -13.96 7.92
C GLY A 335 -7.05 -12.62 8.42
N VAL A 336 -6.73 -11.51 7.75
CA VAL A 336 -7.32 -10.20 8.07
C VAL A 336 -8.74 -10.16 7.52
N THR A 337 -9.72 -10.00 8.40
CA THR A 337 -11.16 -9.96 8.06
C THR A 337 -11.76 -8.57 8.18
N THR A 338 -11.05 -7.66 8.85
CA THR A 338 -11.38 -6.23 8.91
C THR A 338 -10.11 -5.42 8.77
N ALA A 339 -10.15 -4.38 7.95
CA ALA A 339 -9.04 -3.46 7.75
C ALA A 339 -9.52 -2.01 7.81
N ARG A 340 -8.68 -1.12 8.36
CA ARG A 340 -8.92 0.33 8.36
C ARG A 340 -7.96 0.99 7.36
N ASP A 341 -8.52 1.47 6.26
CA ASP A 341 -7.78 2.28 5.28
C ASP A 341 -7.68 3.72 5.80
N VAL A 342 -6.46 4.15 6.09
CA VAL A 342 -6.19 5.44 6.74
C VAL A 342 -5.67 6.50 5.77
N GLY A 343 -6.03 6.40 4.53
CA GLY A 343 -5.76 7.40 3.52
C GLY A 343 -5.54 6.79 2.15
N ASN A 344 -6.40 7.17 1.21
CA ASN A 344 -6.41 6.67 -0.14
C ASN A 344 -7.16 7.66 -1.05
N GLU A 345 -7.08 7.41 -2.35
CA GLU A 345 -7.96 8.07 -3.30
C GLU A 345 -9.42 7.67 -2.99
N LEU A 346 -10.27 8.67 -2.72
CA LEU A 346 -11.60 8.44 -2.16
C LEU A 346 -12.49 7.55 -3.04
N GLU A 347 -12.45 7.74 -4.36
CA GLU A 347 -13.28 6.97 -5.29
C GLU A 347 -12.88 5.48 -5.30
N LEU A 348 -11.57 5.20 -5.20
CA LEU A 348 -11.05 3.84 -5.09
C LEU A 348 -11.45 3.20 -3.75
N ALA A 349 -11.18 3.88 -2.63
CA ALA A 349 -11.47 3.37 -1.29
C ALA A 349 -12.96 3.05 -1.10
N VAL A 350 -13.86 3.97 -1.52
CA VAL A 350 -15.32 3.77 -1.49
C VAL A 350 -15.73 2.63 -2.43
N GLY A 351 -15.16 2.59 -3.63
CA GLY A 351 -15.43 1.54 -4.61
C GLY A 351 -15.04 0.14 -4.08
N LEU A 352 -13.86 0.00 -3.49
CA LEU A 352 -13.38 -1.24 -2.86
C LEU A 352 -14.30 -1.66 -1.71
N ARG A 353 -14.56 -0.75 -0.76
CA ARG A 353 -15.47 -1.01 0.37
C ARG A 353 -16.83 -1.52 -0.10
N ASP A 354 -17.44 -0.83 -1.06
CA ASP A 354 -18.80 -1.14 -1.52
C ASP A 354 -18.85 -2.44 -2.34
N ALA A 355 -17.82 -2.74 -3.13
CA ALA A 355 -17.70 -4.00 -3.85
C ALA A 355 -17.53 -5.19 -2.89
N ILE A 356 -16.70 -5.05 -1.85
CA ILE A 356 -16.48 -6.09 -0.82
C ILE A 356 -17.74 -6.25 0.03
N ARG A 357 -18.33 -5.15 0.51
CA ARG A 357 -19.55 -5.16 1.34
C ARG A 357 -20.73 -5.82 0.64
N SER A 358 -20.87 -5.61 -0.67
CA SER A 358 -21.93 -6.25 -1.47
C SER A 358 -21.63 -7.69 -1.84
N GLY A 359 -20.47 -8.24 -1.50
CA GLY A 359 -20.03 -9.60 -1.84
C GLY A 359 -19.62 -9.79 -3.29
N ARG A 360 -19.56 -8.73 -4.11
CA ARG A 360 -19.10 -8.77 -5.51
C ARG A 360 -17.58 -8.94 -5.62
N ALA A 361 -16.85 -8.56 -4.58
CA ALA A 361 -15.40 -8.61 -4.51
C ALA A 361 -14.92 -9.34 -3.25
N LEU A 362 -13.63 -9.70 -3.21
CA LEU A 362 -12.96 -10.34 -2.08
C LEU A 362 -12.10 -9.33 -1.32
N GLY A 363 -12.13 -9.43 -0.01
CA GLY A 363 -11.32 -8.63 0.90
C GLY A 363 -11.89 -8.64 2.32
N PRO A 364 -11.20 -7.99 3.25
CA PRO A 364 -11.70 -7.73 4.60
C PRO A 364 -12.85 -6.71 4.56
N ARG A 365 -13.64 -6.65 5.63
CA ARG A 365 -14.50 -5.49 5.90
C ARG A 365 -13.62 -4.25 5.94
N MET A 366 -13.95 -3.23 5.15
CA MET A 366 -13.18 -1.98 5.13
C MET A 366 -13.85 -0.90 5.96
N LEU A 367 -13.08 -0.28 6.84
CA LEU A 367 -13.36 0.98 7.51
C LEU A 367 -12.48 2.06 6.86
N LEU A 368 -13.00 3.26 6.67
CA LEU A 368 -12.29 4.30 5.93
C LEU A 368 -12.01 5.52 6.82
N ALA A 369 -10.78 6.03 6.74
CA ALA A 369 -10.44 7.34 7.27
C ALA A 369 -10.10 8.28 6.10
N GLY A 370 -10.82 9.40 6.00
CA GLY A 370 -10.59 10.39 4.96
C GLY A 370 -9.30 11.17 5.20
N LEU A 371 -8.37 11.14 4.25
CA LEU A 371 -7.08 11.82 4.36
C LEU A 371 -7.22 13.33 4.14
N ILE A 372 -6.75 14.13 5.10
CA ILE A 372 -6.60 15.59 4.97
C ILE A 372 -5.14 15.95 5.23
N ASP A 373 -4.52 16.66 4.29
CA ASP A 373 -3.18 17.21 4.45
C ASP A 373 -3.15 18.72 4.16
N GLY A 374 -2.03 19.37 4.42
CA GLY A 374 -1.88 20.82 4.29
C GLY A 374 -1.30 21.24 2.93
N ALA A 375 -1.75 22.38 2.42
CA ALA A 375 -1.17 23.02 1.25
C ALA A 375 -0.08 24.04 1.64
N PRO A 376 0.93 24.31 0.77
CA PRO A 376 1.35 23.51 -0.38
C PRO A 376 2.31 22.40 0.02
N GLY A 377 2.34 21.32 -0.74
CA GLY A 377 3.32 20.23 -0.58
C GLY A 377 2.86 19.05 0.29
N GLY A 378 1.58 19.03 0.67
CA GLY A 378 0.95 17.87 1.27
C GLY A 378 0.61 16.77 0.26
N LEU A 379 0.12 15.62 0.77
CA LEU A 379 -0.29 14.48 -0.02
C LEU A 379 -1.73 14.62 -0.55
N GLY A 380 -1.92 14.26 -1.82
CA GLY A 380 -3.24 14.12 -2.42
C GLY A 380 -3.94 15.44 -2.74
N VAL A 381 -5.17 15.33 -3.25
CA VAL A 381 -6.02 16.45 -3.67
C VAL A 381 -6.82 17.09 -2.54
N GLN A 382 -6.84 16.46 -1.38
CA GLN A 382 -7.63 16.92 -0.24
C GLN A 382 -6.76 17.77 0.69
N LEU A 383 -6.33 18.94 0.17
CA LEU A 383 -5.49 19.88 0.89
C LEU A 383 -6.33 20.97 1.52
N ALA A 384 -6.19 21.18 2.83
CA ALA A 384 -6.84 22.26 3.55
C ALA A 384 -5.84 23.35 3.92
N GLY A 385 -6.08 24.57 3.45
CA GLY A 385 -5.36 25.77 3.83
C GLY A 385 -6.20 26.71 4.72
N THR A 386 -7.52 26.54 4.74
CA THR A 386 -8.46 27.38 5.47
C THR A 386 -9.44 26.57 6.33
N PRO A 387 -10.05 27.16 7.39
CA PRO A 387 -11.05 26.50 8.21
C PRO A 387 -12.27 26.01 7.42
N ASP A 388 -12.71 26.75 6.40
CA ASP A 388 -13.89 26.38 5.62
C ASP A 388 -13.59 25.21 4.66
N GLU A 389 -12.40 25.19 4.05
CA GLU A 389 -11.92 24.03 3.29
C GLU A 389 -11.83 22.79 4.17
N ALA A 390 -11.23 22.89 5.36
CA ALA A 390 -11.13 21.79 6.30
C ALA A 390 -12.50 21.21 6.66
N ARG A 391 -13.49 22.05 7.00
CA ARG A 391 -14.87 21.61 7.28
C ARG A 391 -15.52 20.96 6.06
N ALA A 392 -15.32 21.55 4.88
CA ALA A 392 -15.90 21.00 3.64
C ALA A 392 -15.35 19.60 3.33
N MET A 393 -14.06 19.37 3.57
CA MET A 393 -13.44 18.05 3.40
C MET A 393 -13.96 17.04 4.39
N VAL A 394 -14.07 17.39 5.67
CA VAL A 394 -14.64 16.50 6.70
C VAL A 394 -16.06 16.07 6.29
N ARG A 395 -16.91 17.01 5.85
CA ARG A 395 -18.27 16.70 5.37
C ARG A 395 -18.25 15.77 4.16
N ARG A 396 -17.38 16.03 3.18
CA ARG A 396 -17.25 15.17 2.00
C ARG A 396 -16.92 13.73 2.38
N TYR A 397 -16.00 13.53 3.33
CA TYR A 397 -15.65 12.20 3.82
C TYR A 397 -16.79 11.55 4.62
N HIS A 398 -17.47 12.31 5.47
CA HIS A 398 -18.67 11.86 6.17
C HIS A 398 -19.75 11.39 5.18
N ASP A 399 -20.06 12.20 4.16
CA ASP A 399 -21.08 11.89 3.16
C ASP A 399 -20.70 10.67 2.30
N ALA A 400 -19.41 10.41 2.13
CA ALA A 400 -18.89 9.20 1.51
C ALA A 400 -18.93 7.97 2.43
N GLY A 401 -19.30 8.14 3.71
CA GLY A 401 -19.41 7.08 4.71
C GLY A 401 -18.07 6.64 5.29
N CYS A 402 -17.11 7.57 5.41
CA CYS A 402 -15.90 7.34 6.21
C CYS A 402 -16.23 7.40 7.71
N GLU A 403 -15.63 6.52 8.50
CA GLU A 403 -15.80 6.46 9.94
C GLU A 403 -14.87 7.42 10.69
N GLN A 404 -13.74 7.80 10.04
CA GLN A 404 -12.71 8.64 10.66
C GLN A 404 -12.14 9.67 9.68
N ILE A 405 -11.42 10.64 10.25
CA ILE A 405 -10.52 11.54 9.50
C ILE A 405 -9.08 11.20 9.84
N LYS A 406 -8.23 11.06 8.83
CA LYS A 406 -6.78 10.97 8.95
C LYS A 406 -6.16 12.36 8.75
N VAL A 407 -5.59 12.92 9.80
CA VAL A 407 -4.76 14.13 9.73
C VAL A 407 -3.33 13.74 9.35
N TYR A 408 -2.76 14.42 8.34
CA TYR A 408 -1.38 14.17 7.91
C TYR A 408 -0.44 15.28 8.38
N GLN A 409 0.87 15.09 8.15
CA GLN A 409 1.92 15.88 8.83
C GLN A 409 2.03 17.34 8.35
N SER A 410 1.50 17.70 7.19
CA SER A 410 1.59 19.08 6.66
C SER A 410 0.37 19.93 7.02
N VAL A 411 -0.63 19.38 7.70
CA VAL A 411 -1.80 20.16 8.16
C VAL A 411 -1.35 21.30 9.07
N PRO A 412 -1.71 22.56 8.78
CA PRO A 412 -1.41 23.67 9.68
C PRO A 412 -1.99 23.43 11.08
N PRO A 413 -1.20 23.57 12.16
CA PRO A 413 -1.65 23.30 13.53
C PRO A 413 -3.00 23.91 13.93
N PRO A 414 -3.35 25.15 13.56
CA PRO A 414 -4.67 25.72 13.90
C PRO A 414 -5.85 25.01 13.23
N LEU A 415 -5.64 24.28 12.12
CA LEU A 415 -6.72 23.57 11.43
C LEU A 415 -7.05 22.24 12.08
N VAL A 416 -6.18 21.66 12.90
CA VAL A 416 -6.42 20.37 13.57
C VAL A 416 -7.68 20.44 14.44
N SER A 417 -7.82 21.49 15.26
CA SER A 417 -9.02 21.67 16.11
C SER A 417 -10.29 21.91 15.29
N VAL A 418 -10.18 22.55 14.13
CA VAL A 418 -11.33 22.76 13.21
C VAL A 418 -11.77 21.43 12.60
N ILE A 419 -10.81 20.61 12.15
CA ILE A 419 -11.06 19.27 11.61
C ILE A 419 -11.70 18.40 12.68
N ALA A 420 -11.11 18.36 13.89
CA ALA A 420 -11.58 17.52 14.97
C ALA A 420 -12.98 17.92 15.43
N ALA A 421 -13.24 19.21 15.63
CA ALA A 421 -14.57 19.70 16.02
C ALA A 421 -15.65 19.34 15.00
N GLU A 422 -15.37 19.46 13.70
CA GLU A 422 -16.35 19.10 12.66
C GLU A 422 -16.51 17.57 12.54
N ALA A 423 -15.43 16.80 12.68
CA ALA A 423 -15.47 15.33 12.68
C ALA A 423 -16.32 14.81 13.86
N HIS A 424 -16.05 15.27 15.08
CA HIS A 424 -16.81 14.87 16.27
C HIS A 424 -18.29 15.28 16.19
N ARG A 425 -18.58 16.48 15.65
CA ARG A 425 -19.96 16.92 15.42
C ARG A 425 -20.73 15.97 14.49
N LEU A 426 -20.03 15.31 13.57
CA LEU A 426 -20.58 14.33 12.62
C LEU A 426 -20.48 12.88 13.12
N GLY A 427 -20.01 12.66 14.36
CA GLY A 427 -19.87 11.33 14.94
C GLY A 427 -18.64 10.53 14.43
N MET A 428 -17.70 11.21 13.78
CA MET A 428 -16.43 10.63 13.33
C MET A 428 -15.34 10.85 14.37
N THR A 429 -14.33 9.97 14.40
CA THR A 429 -13.12 10.17 15.20
C THR A 429 -11.94 10.64 14.33
N VAL A 430 -10.89 11.16 14.99
CA VAL A 430 -9.70 11.69 14.32
C VAL A 430 -8.48 10.85 14.67
N THR A 431 -7.81 10.33 13.64
CA THR A 431 -6.53 9.62 13.73
C THR A 431 -5.47 10.38 12.93
N GLY A 432 -4.20 10.14 13.15
CA GLY A 432 -3.21 10.71 12.25
C GLY A 432 -1.78 10.78 12.74
N HIS A 433 -0.98 11.43 11.89
CA HIS A 433 0.32 11.93 12.25
C HIS A 433 0.17 13.17 13.14
N VAL A 434 1.13 13.38 14.03
CA VAL A 434 1.25 14.68 14.70
C VAL A 434 1.79 15.70 13.68
N PRO A 435 1.04 16.76 13.35
CA PRO A 435 1.48 17.74 12.36
C PRO A 435 2.79 18.43 12.74
N THR A 436 3.54 18.84 11.71
CA THR A 436 4.76 19.64 11.89
C THR A 436 4.46 20.92 12.68
N GLY A 437 5.24 21.17 13.71
CA GLY A 437 5.02 22.31 14.62
C GLY A 437 4.15 21.99 15.85
N MET A 438 3.63 20.76 15.94
CA MET A 438 2.94 20.25 17.12
C MET A 438 3.74 19.12 17.79
N ASN A 439 3.40 18.77 19.01
CA ASN A 439 3.77 17.53 19.67
C ASN A 439 2.51 16.69 19.98
N ALA A 440 2.70 15.47 20.47
CA ALA A 440 1.58 14.57 20.74
C ALA A 440 0.55 15.13 21.73
N PHE A 441 0.97 15.88 22.74
CA PHE A 441 0.04 16.53 23.67
C PHE A 441 -0.85 17.54 22.95
N GLN A 442 -0.25 18.44 22.19
CA GLN A 442 -0.96 19.47 21.44
C GLN A 442 -1.92 18.89 20.40
N PHE A 443 -1.52 17.77 19.76
CA PHE A 443 -2.36 17.08 18.79
C PHE A 443 -3.62 16.49 19.45
N VAL A 444 -3.45 15.83 20.60
CA VAL A 444 -4.58 15.27 21.38
C VAL A 444 -5.45 16.38 21.95
N GLU A 445 -4.85 17.44 22.52
CA GLU A 445 -5.59 18.62 23.03
C GLU A 445 -6.40 19.32 21.92
N ALA A 446 -5.92 19.27 20.68
CA ALA A 446 -6.64 19.79 19.51
C ALA A 446 -7.79 18.88 19.05
N GLY A 447 -7.98 17.71 19.68
CA GLY A 447 -9.11 16.80 19.47
C GLY A 447 -8.78 15.52 18.70
N ALA A 448 -7.49 15.14 18.56
CA ALA A 448 -7.14 13.84 18.00
C ALA A 448 -7.44 12.71 19.00
N ASP A 449 -8.17 11.68 18.55
CA ASP A 449 -8.54 10.51 19.37
C ASP A 449 -7.46 9.42 19.32
N GLN A 450 -6.69 9.37 18.23
CA GLN A 450 -5.71 8.32 17.99
C GLN A 450 -4.43 8.90 17.41
N ILE A 451 -3.29 8.33 17.78
CA ILE A 451 -1.96 8.66 17.23
C ILE A 451 -1.46 7.47 16.43
N ASN A 452 -1.08 7.69 15.17
CA ASN A 452 -0.34 6.73 14.37
C ASN A 452 1.16 6.90 14.64
N HIS A 453 1.91 5.79 14.58
CA HIS A 453 3.35 5.71 14.76
C HIS A 453 3.85 6.08 16.17
N VAL A 454 4.44 5.09 16.81
CA VAL A 454 4.95 5.22 18.20
C VAL A 454 5.94 6.36 18.38
N GLY A 455 6.65 6.76 17.34
CA GLY A 455 7.68 7.81 17.41
C GLY A 455 7.18 9.14 17.96
N PHE A 456 5.95 9.53 17.67
CA PHE A 456 5.35 10.78 18.17
C PHE A 456 5.11 10.72 19.68
N VAL A 457 4.70 9.58 20.21
CA VAL A 457 4.51 9.37 21.65
C VAL A 457 5.87 9.32 22.36
N LEU A 458 6.84 8.59 21.84
CA LEU A 458 8.21 8.55 22.40
C LEU A 458 8.83 9.95 22.46
N ALA A 459 8.50 10.81 21.52
CA ALA A 459 9.01 12.17 21.47
C ALA A 459 8.60 13.05 22.66
N VAL A 460 7.46 12.79 23.29
CA VAL A 460 6.99 13.53 24.47
C VAL A 460 7.31 12.84 25.80
N MET A 461 7.85 11.62 25.73
CA MET A 461 8.30 10.85 26.91
C MET A 461 9.75 11.18 27.34
N THR A 462 10.42 12.08 26.61
CA THR A 462 11.76 12.56 26.93
C THR A 462 11.85 14.08 26.79
N PRO A 463 12.78 14.74 27.47
CA PRO A 463 13.05 16.14 27.21
C PRO A 463 13.39 16.39 25.73
N PRO A 464 13.09 17.61 25.21
CA PRO A 464 13.54 17.99 23.88
C PRO A 464 15.05 17.83 23.73
N PRO A 465 15.54 17.28 22.61
CA PRO A 465 16.98 17.14 22.41
C PRO A 465 17.65 18.50 22.30
N GLN A 466 18.89 18.62 22.77
CA GLN A 466 19.72 19.79 22.49
C GLN A 466 20.04 19.87 20.99
N PRO A 467 20.18 21.07 20.40
CA PRO A 467 20.55 21.21 19.00
C PRO A 467 21.78 20.35 18.63
N GLY A 468 21.64 19.50 17.60
CA GLY A 468 22.69 18.61 17.12
C GLY A 468 22.92 17.34 17.98
N GLN A 469 22.18 17.15 19.06
CA GLN A 469 22.26 15.95 19.87
C GLN A 469 21.11 14.99 19.55
N PRO A 470 21.33 13.67 19.55
CA PRO A 470 20.25 12.69 19.43
C PRO A 470 19.34 12.77 20.67
N ARG A 471 18.06 12.44 20.48
CA ARG A 471 17.12 12.33 21.59
C ARG A 471 17.58 11.25 22.59
N ALA A 472 17.49 11.54 23.87
CA ALA A 472 17.78 10.58 24.93
C ALA A 472 16.83 9.38 24.87
N PRO A 473 17.25 8.17 25.25
CA PRO A 473 16.35 7.05 25.45
C PRO A 473 15.26 7.37 26.47
N VAL A 474 14.07 6.81 26.27
CA VAL A 474 12.97 6.95 27.24
C VAL A 474 13.33 6.20 28.53
N ASP A 475 13.26 6.89 29.64
CA ASP A 475 13.25 6.31 30.98
C ASP A 475 11.80 6.34 31.51
N LEU A 476 11.18 5.19 31.67
CA LEU A 476 9.80 5.06 32.16
C LEU A 476 9.63 5.59 33.60
N ALA A 477 10.71 5.71 34.38
CA ALA A 477 10.70 6.31 35.70
C ALA A 477 10.81 7.85 35.70
N SER A 478 11.08 8.46 34.53
CA SER A 478 11.16 9.92 34.41
C SER A 478 9.81 10.62 34.64
N SER A 479 9.86 11.90 34.97
CA SER A 479 8.66 12.75 35.08
C SER A 479 7.94 12.90 33.74
N GLU A 480 8.70 13.01 32.65
CA GLU A 480 8.21 13.15 31.28
C GLU A 480 7.43 11.91 30.84
N ALA A 481 7.99 10.72 31.06
CA ALA A 481 7.32 9.48 30.70
C ALA A 481 6.03 9.27 31.52
N ARG A 482 6.09 9.49 32.84
CA ARG A 482 4.88 9.40 33.69
C ARG A 482 3.81 10.40 33.28
N ARG A 483 4.19 11.65 32.99
CA ARG A 483 3.28 12.68 32.50
C ARG A 483 2.63 12.27 31.18
N ALA A 484 3.42 11.76 30.22
CA ALA A 484 2.90 11.33 28.93
C ALA A 484 1.89 10.19 29.08
N ILE A 485 2.19 9.17 29.90
CA ILE A 485 1.27 8.06 30.18
C ILE A 485 -0.03 8.58 30.83
N ALA A 486 0.07 9.41 31.87
CA ALA A 486 -1.10 9.96 32.56
C ALA A 486 -1.98 10.77 31.60
N PHE A 487 -1.36 11.60 30.76
CA PHE A 487 -2.06 12.42 29.77
C PHE A 487 -2.82 11.56 28.73
N LEU A 488 -2.16 10.54 28.14
CA LEU A 488 -2.78 9.67 27.14
C LEU A 488 -3.95 8.86 27.75
N LEU A 489 -3.84 8.47 29.03
CA LEU A 489 -4.94 7.80 29.76
C LEU A 489 -6.11 8.75 30.02
N GLU A 490 -5.84 9.96 30.48
CA GLU A 490 -6.85 10.99 30.73
C GLU A 490 -7.67 11.33 29.49
N HIS A 491 -7.01 11.38 28.33
CA HIS A 491 -7.63 11.66 27.04
C HIS A 491 -8.13 10.42 26.29
N HIS A 492 -8.06 9.23 26.88
CA HIS A 492 -8.45 7.95 26.24
C HIS A 492 -7.81 7.73 24.87
N THR A 493 -6.59 8.24 24.67
CA THR A 493 -5.89 8.21 23.39
C THR A 493 -5.51 6.80 22.99
N VAL A 494 -5.83 6.41 21.76
CA VAL A 494 -5.43 5.13 21.16
C VAL A 494 -4.10 5.28 20.46
N LEU A 495 -3.24 4.26 20.56
CA LEU A 495 -1.97 4.21 19.84
C LEU A 495 -1.99 3.07 18.81
N ASP A 496 -1.65 3.42 17.58
CA ASP A 496 -1.35 2.53 16.47
C ASP A 496 0.16 2.63 16.19
N PRO A 497 0.98 1.70 16.71
CA PRO A 497 2.44 1.88 16.78
C PRO A 497 3.16 1.63 15.45
N THR A 498 2.61 0.82 14.54
CA THR A 498 3.18 0.44 13.24
C THR A 498 4.64 -0.03 13.33
N LEU A 499 4.87 -1.03 14.16
CA LEU A 499 6.22 -1.54 14.47
C LEU A 499 6.84 -2.24 13.26
N ALA A 500 6.05 -2.95 12.46
CA ALA A 500 6.48 -3.60 11.23
C ALA A 500 7.02 -2.58 10.22
N ARG A 501 6.34 -1.44 10.04
CA ARG A 501 6.81 -0.33 9.20
C ARG A 501 8.09 0.29 9.76
N SER A 502 8.17 0.43 11.09
CA SER A 502 9.37 0.95 11.75
C SER A 502 10.58 0.04 11.52
N GLU A 503 10.39 -1.29 11.51
CA GLU A 503 11.45 -2.27 11.23
C GLU A 503 11.87 -2.25 9.77
N GLU A 504 10.91 -2.19 8.84
CA GLU A 504 11.18 -2.08 7.41
C GLU A 504 12.00 -0.82 7.08
N ASN A 505 11.65 0.32 7.66
CA ASN A 505 12.42 1.54 7.51
C ASN A 505 13.81 1.49 8.17
N ALA A 506 13.99 0.61 9.17
CA ALA A 506 15.20 0.53 9.97
C ALA A 506 16.19 -0.53 9.50
N HIS A 507 15.75 -1.59 8.78
CA HIS A 507 16.62 -2.69 8.41
C HIS A 507 17.78 -2.22 7.50
N PRO A 508 18.94 -2.92 7.53
CA PRO A 508 20.06 -2.58 6.65
C PRO A 508 19.70 -2.77 5.18
N LYS A 509 20.00 -1.74 4.36
CA LYS A 509 19.73 -1.74 2.92
C LYS A 509 20.51 -2.80 2.13
N ASP A 510 21.58 -3.34 2.69
CA ASP A 510 22.38 -4.44 2.15
C ASP A 510 21.89 -5.84 2.59
N SER A 511 20.79 -5.89 3.38
CA SER A 511 20.13 -7.12 3.81
C SER A 511 18.76 -7.25 3.13
N LEU A 512 18.39 -8.47 2.72
CA LEU A 512 17.06 -8.73 2.18
C LEU A 512 15.99 -8.50 3.25
N LEU A 513 14.89 -7.87 2.90
CA LEU A 513 13.77 -7.66 3.82
C LEU A 513 13.24 -8.99 4.39
N ALA A 514 13.32 -10.07 3.61
CA ALA A 514 12.90 -11.42 4.03
C ALA A 514 13.60 -11.95 5.31
N VAL A 515 14.74 -11.38 5.71
CA VAL A 515 15.41 -11.70 6.98
C VAL A 515 14.59 -11.20 8.18
N TYR A 516 13.83 -10.14 8.00
CA TYR A 516 13.00 -9.47 9.02
C TYR A 516 11.52 -9.83 8.85
N GLU A 517 11.02 -9.77 7.62
CA GLU A 517 9.66 -10.13 7.25
C GLU A 517 9.68 -11.31 6.25
N PRO A 518 9.56 -12.57 6.75
CA PRO A 518 9.65 -13.76 5.89
C PRO A 518 8.68 -13.80 4.71
N GLY A 519 7.55 -13.09 4.82
CA GLY A 519 6.57 -12.98 3.74
C GLY A 519 7.11 -12.29 2.48
N ALA A 520 8.15 -11.46 2.61
CA ALA A 520 8.81 -10.82 1.48
C ALA A 520 9.45 -11.83 0.49
N ALA A 521 9.86 -13.01 0.99
CA ALA A 521 10.38 -14.08 0.14
C ALA A 521 9.31 -14.73 -0.77
N LYS A 522 8.03 -14.48 -0.49
CA LYS A 522 6.89 -15.01 -1.24
C LYS A 522 6.33 -13.99 -2.26
N ALA A 523 6.83 -12.77 -2.23
CA ALA A 523 6.38 -11.69 -3.10
C ALA A 523 6.69 -11.99 -4.59
N PRO A 524 5.82 -11.56 -5.52
CA PRO A 524 6.12 -11.63 -6.94
C PRO A 524 7.34 -10.76 -7.29
N PRO A 525 8.05 -11.04 -8.40
CA PRO A 525 9.31 -10.38 -8.74
C PRO A 525 9.25 -8.86 -8.73
N GLU A 526 8.17 -8.28 -9.24
CA GLU A 526 7.96 -6.85 -9.33
C GLU A 526 7.92 -6.17 -7.94
N LEU A 527 7.26 -6.82 -6.99
CA LEU A 527 7.18 -6.35 -5.62
C LEU A 527 8.46 -6.66 -4.83
N ALA A 528 9.05 -7.84 -5.06
CA ALA A 528 10.30 -8.25 -4.41
C ALA A 528 11.45 -7.28 -4.71
N GLU A 529 11.52 -6.73 -5.94
CA GLU A 529 12.53 -5.73 -6.33
C GLU A 529 12.43 -4.48 -5.43
N VAL A 530 11.21 -3.96 -5.24
CA VAL A 530 10.95 -2.78 -4.40
C VAL A 530 11.24 -3.08 -2.94
N LEU A 531 10.72 -4.18 -2.41
CA LEU A 531 10.92 -4.58 -1.00
C LEU A 531 12.41 -4.76 -0.67
N ASN A 532 13.19 -5.36 -1.58
CA ASN A 532 14.61 -5.56 -1.37
C ASN A 532 15.46 -4.31 -1.63
N ALA A 533 14.89 -3.26 -2.23
CA ALA A 533 15.55 -1.96 -2.38
C ALA A 533 15.33 -1.04 -1.17
N SER A 534 14.36 -1.36 -0.30
CA SER A 534 14.04 -0.58 0.90
C SER A 534 15.13 -0.67 1.99
N GLY A 535 14.91 0.01 3.11
CA GLY A 535 15.80 -0.02 4.26
C GLY A 535 16.74 1.19 4.36
N SER A 536 17.60 1.17 5.35
CA SER A 536 18.51 2.25 5.71
C SER A 536 19.97 1.93 5.44
N PRO A 537 20.82 2.93 5.09
CA PRO A 537 22.26 2.72 4.98
C PRO A 537 22.90 2.34 6.32
N GLY A 538 23.88 1.47 6.31
CA GLY A 538 24.78 0.99 7.35
C GLY A 538 24.58 1.52 8.78
N ASP A 539 25.23 2.63 9.12
CA ASP A 539 25.18 3.20 10.48
C ASP A 539 23.80 3.82 10.83
N VAL A 540 23.03 4.28 9.85
CA VAL A 540 21.65 4.73 10.04
C VAL A 540 20.77 3.55 10.41
N ALA A 541 20.92 2.43 9.70
CA ALA A 541 20.22 1.19 10.00
C ALA A 541 20.48 0.73 11.43
N ALA A 542 21.77 0.66 11.83
CA ALA A 542 22.14 0.26 13.18
C ALA A 542 21.48 1.14 14.26
N ARG A 543 21.48 2.45 14.08
CA ARG A 543 20.82 3.40 15.00
C ARG A 543 19.31 3.22 15.05
N ARG A 544 18.65 3.07 13.88
CA ARG A 544 17.20 2.87 13.79
C ARG A 544 16.76 1.54 14.40
N MET A 545 17.47 0.45 14.09
CA MET A 545 17.21 -0.87 14.69
C MET A 545 17.38 -0.85 16.22
N ALA A 546 18.44 -0.19 16.73
CA ALA A 546 18.60 0.00 18.17
C ALA A 546 17.48 0.89 18.76
N GLY A 547 16.98 1.88 18.00
CA GLY A 547 15.83 2.69 18.37
C GLY A 547 14.56 1.84 18.50
N LEU A 548 14.27 1.02 17.49
CA LEU A 548 13.13 0.09 17.51
C LEU A 548 13.22 -0.88 18.70
N ALA A 549 14.39 -1.52 18.90
CA ALA A 549 14.58 -2.46 20.03
C ALA A 549 14.27 -1.81 21.40
N ARG A 550 14.55 -0.52 21.56
CA ARG A 550 14.20 0.24 22.77
C ARG A 550 12.72 0.63 22.82
N ALA A 551 12.07 0.87 21.66
CA ALA A 551 10.66 1.24 21.59
C ALA A 551 9.72 0.08 21.96
N LEU A 552 10.06 -1.15 21.56
CA LEU A 552 9.20 -2.32 21.78
C LEU A 552 8.75 -2.49 23.25
N PRO A 553 9.63 -2.53 24.28
CA PRO A 553 9.19 -2.65 25.67
C PRO A 553 8.41 -1.42 26.16
N ILE A 554 8.60 -0.24 25.56
CA ILE A 554 7.84 0.96 25.90
C ILE A 554 6.39 0.81 25.42
N VAL A 555 6.15 0.29 24.21
CA VAL A 555 4.79 0.00 23.72
C VAL A 555 4.06 -0.95 24.69
N ASN A 556 4.75 -1.99 25.18
CA ASN A 556 4.17 -2.87 26.18
C ASN A 556 3.87 -2.14 27.51
N ALA A 557 4.76 -1.25 27.95
CA ALA A 557 4.51 -0.45 29.17
C ALA A 557 3.30 0.48 29.01
N LEU A 558 3.11 1.10 27.84
CA LEU A 558 1.93 1.91 27.53
C LEU A 558 0.64 1.06 27.59
N ARG A 559 0.67 -0.13 26.96
CA ARG A 559 -0.43 -1.11 27.05
C ARG A 559 -0.73 -1.53 28.51
N ALA A 560 0.35 -1.86 29.26
CA ALA A 560 0.20 -2.29 30.65
C ALA A 560 -0.35 -1.19 31.56
N ALA A 561 -0.08 0.07 31.23
CA ALA A 561 -0.68 1.24 31.88
C ALA A 561 -2.17 1.41 31.55
N GLY A 562 -2.70 0.75 30.50
CA GLY A 562 -4.10 0.80 30.10
C GLY A 562 -4.38 1.59 28.82
N ILE A 563 -3.36 2.08 28.13
CA ILE A 563 -3.50 2.74 26.81
C ILE A 563 -3.88 1.67 25.77
N PRO A 564 -4.98 1.84 25.02
CA PRO A 564 -5.35 0.91 23.97
C PRO A 564 -4.28 0.90 22.85
N ILE A 565 -3.70 -0.26 22.58
CA ILE A 565 -2.78 -0.48 21.46
C ILE A 565 -3.51 -1.31 20.40
N VAL A 566 -3.50 -0.85 19.17
CA VAL A 566 -4.08 -1.56 18.02
C VAL A 566 -3.00 -1.95 17.03
N ALA A 567 -3.07 -3.16 16.47
CA ALA A 567 -2.14 -3.62 15.46
C ALA A 567 -2.44 -2.96 14.11
N GLY A 568 -1.43 -2.34 13.51
CA GLY A 568 -1.49 -1.73 12.19
C GLY A 568 -0.16 -1.85 11.46
N THR A 569 -0.18 -2.13 10.15
CA THR A 569 1.03 -2.52 9.39
C THR A 569 1.68 -1.40 8.61
N ASP A 570 0.91 -0.43 8.11
CA ASP A 570 1.36 0.69 7.31
C ASP A 570 2.16 0.29 6.05
N LEU A 571 1.59 -0.60 5.22
CA LEU A 571 2.08 -0.93 3.88
C LEU A 571 3.50 -1.57 3.83
N VAL A 572 3.82 -2.60 4.58
CA VAL A 572 5.13 -3.27 4.41
C VAL A 572 5.03 -4.37 3.35
N VAL A 573 4.64 -5.59 3.72
CA VAL A 573 4.43 -6.69 2.78
C VAL A 573 2.94 -7.04 2.78
N PRO A 574 2.24 -6.89 1.66
CA PRO A 574 0.79 -7.08 1.60
C PRO A 574 0.32 -8.36 2.29
N GLY A 575 -0.55 -8.19 3.29
CA GLY A 575 -1.09 -9.28 4.11
C GLY A 575 -0.13 -9.90 5.11
N HIS A 576 1.14 -10.08 4.77
CA HIS A 576 2.09 -10.76 5.64
C HIS A 576 2.50 -9.97 6.90
N SER A 577 2.56 -8.64 6.79
CA SER A 577 3.12 -7.81 7.86
C SER A 577 2.26 -7.71 9.10
N ILE A 578 0.97 -8.09 9.08
CA ILE A 578 0.18 -8.19 10.31
C ILE A 578 0.78 -9.22 11.28
N ALA A 579 1.28 -10.34 10.78
CA ALA A 579 1.94 -11.32 11.61
C ALA A 579 3.25 -10.74 12.21
N ARG A 580 4.00 -9.93 11.42
CA ARG A 580 5.21 -9.28 11.93
C ARG A 580 4.92 -8.25 13.00
N GLU A 581 3.85 -7.48 12.86
CA GLU A 581 3.40 -6.55 13.91
C GLU A 581 3.19 -7.29 15.22
N LEU A 582 2.45 -8.41 15.21
CA LEU A 582 2.20 -9.22 16.40
C LEU A 582 3.48 -9.86 16.98
N GLU A 583 4.41 -10.31 16.12
CA GLU A 583 5.72 -10.82 16.53
C GLU A 583 6.54 -9.75 17.26
N LEU A 584 6.53 -8.52 16.75
CA LEU A 584 7.24 -7.38 17.37
C LEU A 584 6.60 -6.97 18.70
N GLU A 585 5.27 -6.99 18.80
CA GLU A 585 4.57 -6.76 20.07
C GLU A 585 4.97 -7.79 21.13
N VAL A 586 4.99 -9.10 20.76
CA VAL A 586 5.43 -10.17 21.68
C VAL A 586 6.90 -10.02 22.05
N ARG A 587 7.75 -9.68 21.09
CA ARG A 587 9.16 -9.36 21.34
C ARG A 587 9.31 -8.16 22.30
N GLY A 588 8.37 -7.23 22.29
CA GLY A 588 8.28 -6.09 23.22
C GLY A 588 7.76 -6.44 24.61
N GLY A 589 7.29 -7.67 24.82
CA GLY A 589 6.81 -8.17 26.11
C GLY A 589 5.31 -8.35 26.23
N PHE A 590 4.54 -8.23 25.13
CA PHE A 590 3.14 -8.70 25.12
C PHE A 590 3.12 -10.21 25.31
N THR A 591 2.11 -10.75 25.98
CA THR A 591 1.82 -12.17 25.84
C THR A 591 1.22 -12.43 24.44
N PRO A 592 1.34 -13.64 23.87
CA PRO A 592 0.71 -13.93 22.59
C PRO A 592 -0.79 -13.61 22.55
N MET A 593 -1.53 -13.87 23.65
CA MET A 593 -2.95 -13.50 23.75
C MET A 593 -3.14 -11.98 23.66
N GLN A 594 -2.28 -11.17 24.26
CA GLN A 594 -2.37 -9.71 24.20
C GLN A 594 -2.11 -9.17 22.79
N ALA A 595 -1.18 -9.77 22.07
CA ALA A 595 -0.93 -9.44 20.66
C ALA A 595 -2.14 -9.83 19.78
N ILE A 596 -2.71 -11.03 19.96
CA ILE A 596 -3.96 -11.41 19.28
C ILE A 596 -5.08 -10.42 19.61
N GLN A 597 -5.20 -9.98 20.86
CA GLN A 597 -6.22 -8.99 21.26
C GLN A 597 -5.99 -7.62 20.63
N ALA A 598 -4.74 -7.19 20.43
CA ALA A 598 -4.39 -5.95 19.73
C ALA A 598 -4.81 -5.96 18.25
N ALA A 599 -4.93 -7.16 17.65
CA ALA A 599 -5.42 -7.37 16.29
C ALA A 599 -6.85 -7.94 16.23
N THR A 600 -7.65 -7.90 17.31
CA THR A 600 -9.02 -8.45 17.30
C THR A 600 -9.97 -7.61 18.13
N ILE A 601 -10.08 -7.86 19.44
CA ILE A 601 -11.09 -7.20 20.30
C ILE A 601 -10.74 -5.74 20.64
N VAL A 602 -9.45 -5.39 20.72
CA VAL A 602 -9.07 -3.99 21.03
C VAL A 602 -9.50 -3.06 19.92
N PRO A 603 -9.13 -3.29 18.63
CA PRO A 603 -9.60 -2.46 17.52
C PRO A 603 -11.12 -2.50 17.35
N ALA A 604 -11.78 -3.64 17.60
CA ALA A 604 -13.24 -3.71 17.55
C ALA A 604 -13.91 -2.76 18.57
N ARG A 605 -13.36 -2.66 19.78
CA ARG A 605 -13.83 -1.70 20.80
C ARG A 605 -13.53 -0.26 20.42
N VAL A 606 -12.31 0.00 19.93
CA VAL A 606 -11.90 1.35 19.48
C VAL A 606 -12.82 1.88 18.39
N MET A 607 -13.29 0.99 17.51
CA MET A 607 -14.21 1.35 16.42
C MET A 607 -15.70 1.15 16.76
N ALA A 608 -16.03 0.88 18.03
CA ALA A 608 -17.40 0.61 18.50
C ALA A 608 -18.10 -0.53 17.75
N LEU A 609 -17.34 -1.55 17.36
CA LEU A 609 -17.80 -2.73 16.61
C LEU A 609 -17.65 -4.04 17.41
N ASP A 610 -17.33 -3.96 18.70
CA ASP A 610 -17.13 -5.13 19.57
C ASP A 610 -18.42 -5.94 19.82
N GLY A 611 -19.59 -5.35 19.61
CA GLY A 611 -20.85 -6.09 19.53
C GLY A 611 -21.01 -6.96 18.29
N GLU A 612 -20.22 -6.72 17.24
CA GLU A 612 -20.31 -7.43 15.95
C GLU A 612 -19.09 -8.30 15.62
N SER A 613 -17.92 -7.99 16.18
CA SER A 613 -16.64 -8.59 15.75
C SER A 613 -15.62 -8.60 16.91
N GLY A 614 -14.43 -9.13 16.65
CA GLY A 614 -13.28 -9.11 17.56
C GLY A 614 -13.19 -10.27 18.55
N THR A 615 -14.25 -11.04 18.73
CA THR A 615 -14.27 -12.29 19.52
C THR A 615 -15.15 -13.33 18.86
N VAL A 616 -14.96 -14.62 19.22
CA VAL A 616 -15.79 -15.73 18.75
C VAL A 616 -16.94 -15.95 19.75
N GLU A 617 -18.03 -15.22 19.57
CA GLU A 617 -19.21 -15.26 20.45
C GLU A 617 -20.50 -15.36 19.64
N PRO A 618 -21.57 -15.97 20.21
CA PRO A 618 -22.87 -16.05 19.53
C PRO A 618 -23.41 -14.65 19.17
N GLY A 619 -23.99 -14.55 17.97
CA GLY A 619 -24.55 -13.32 17.42
C GLY A 619 -23.57 -12.48 16.62
N LYS A 620 -22.25 -12.60 16.83
CA LYS A 620 -21.23 -11.86 16.08
C LYS A 620 -21.08 -12.39 14.65
N ARG A 621 -20.50 -11.60 13.77
CA ARG A 621 -20.13 -12.02 12.43
C ARG A 621 -19.22 -13.25 12.50
N ALA A 622 -19.42 -14.19 11.60
CA ALA A 622 -18.52 -15.32 11.47
C ALA A 622 -17.27 -14.88 10.68
N ASP A 623 -16.40 -14.15 11.39
CA ASP A 623 -15.07 -13.75 10.95
C ASP A 623 -14.06 -14.52 11.80
N LEU A 624 -13.43 -15.56 11.20
CA LEU A 624 -12.62 -16.57 11.91
C LEU A 624 -11.36 -16.89 11.10
N VAL A 625 -10.30 -17.27 11.78
CA VAL A 625 -9.08 -17.83 11.17
C VAL A 625 -8.81 -19.20 11.78
N LEU A 626 -8.63 -20.20 10.92
CA LEU A 626 -8.08 -21.51 11.29
C LEU A 626 -6.58 -21.51 11.00
N LEU A 627 -5.78 -21.96 11.95
CA LEU A 627 -4.32 -21.99 11.90
C LEU A 627 -3.82 -23.44 12.04
N ASP A 628 -2.76 -23.79 11.31
CA ASP A 628 -2.08 -25.09 11.42
C ASP A 628 -1.20 -25.21 12.69
N GLY A 629 -1.19 -24.21 13.58
CA GLY A 629 -0.39 -24.17 14.81
C GLY A 629 -1.06 -23.40 15.94
N ASP A 630 -0.46 -23.43 17.12
CA ASP A 630 -0.97 -22.71 18.30
C ASP A 630 -0.24 -21.39 18.54
N PRO A 631 -0.88 -20.22 18.23
CA PRO A 631 -0.25 -18.91 18.40
C PRO A 631 0.00 -18.52 19.87
N LEU A 632 -0.61 -19.20 20.84
CA LEU A 632 -0.30 -18.96 22.25
C LEU A 632 1.03 -19.58 22.66
N THR A 633 1.46 -20.63 21.95
CA THR A 633 2.77 -21.25 22.17
C THR A 633 3.87 -20.50 21.42
N ASN A 634 3.58 -20.10 20.18
CA ASN A 634 4.47 -19.31 19.34
C ASN A 634 3.63 -18.37 18.48
N ILE A 635 3.74 -17.07 18.68
CA ILE A 635 2.92 -16.08 17.95
C ILE A 635 3.12 -16.15 16.43
N SER A 636 4.30 -16.59 15.95
CA SER A 636 4.55 -16.75 14.50
C SER A 636 3.65 -17.80 13.83
N GLU A 637 2.96 -18.65 14.60
CA GLU A 637 1.98 -19.60 14.06
C GLU A 637 0.75 -18.88 13.42
N VAL A 638 0.51 -17.60 13.69
CA VAL A 638 -0.49 -16.79 13.00
C VAL A 638 -0.24 -16.69 11.49
N ARG A 639 1.02 -16.92 11.03
CA ARG A 639 1.39 -16.96 9.61
C ARG A 639 0.87 -18.20 8.89
N ARG A 640 0.54 -19.26 9.63
CA ARG A 640 0.14 -20.56 9.09
C ARG A 640 -1.38 -20.67 8.98
N VAL A 641 -1.96 -19.75 8.21
CA VAL A 641 -3.39 -19.73 7.98
C VAL A 641 -3.81 -20.97 7.16
N HIS A 642 -4.62 -21.83 7.76
CA HIS A 642 -5.23 -22.98 7.10
C HIS A 642 -6.46 -22.57 6.30
N ALA A 643 -7.35 -21.78 6.93
CA ALA A 643 -8.54 -21.24 6.30
C ALA A 643 -8.92 -19.89 6.93
N VAL A 644 -9.54 -19.02 6.14
CA VAL A 644 -10.11 -17.75 6.59
C VAL A 644 -11.61 -17.75 6.33
N VAL A 645 -12.38 -17.32 7.33
CA VAL A 645 -13.83 -17.12 7.22
C VAL A 645 -14.12 -15.64 7.37
N THR A 646 -14.80 -15.04 6.40
CA THR A 646 -15.29 -13.68 6.47
C THR A 646 -16.77 -13.61 6.13
N GLY A 647 -17.58 -13.09 7.06
CA GLY A 647 -19.03 -13.07 6.92
C GLY A 647 -19.63 -14.44 6.64
N GLY A 648 -19.07 -15.50 7.24
CA GLY A 648 -19.52 -16.89 7.05
C GLY A 648 -19.12 -17.55 5.74
N ARG A 649 -18.31 -16.90 4.90
CA ARG A 649 -17.73 -17.50 3.69
C ARG A 649 -16.29 -17.93 3.99
N MET A 650 -15.99 -19.22 3.78
CA MET A 650 -14.68 -19.80 4.05
C MET A 650 -13.85 -19.87 2.77
N PHE A 651 -12.60 -19.47 2.88
CA PHE A 651 -11.61 -19.48 1.79
C PHE A 651 -10.34 -20.20 2.24
N LEU A 652 -9.65 -20.82 1.28
CA LEU A 652 -8.30 -21.32 1.47
C LEU A 652 -7.28 -20.23 1.05
N PRO A 653 -6.20 -20.01 1.82
CA PRO A 653 -5.23 -18.93 1.53
C PRO A 653 -4.49 -19.11 0.21
N ALA A 654 -4.09 -20.35 -0.13
CA ALA A 654 -3.22 -20.60 -1.28
C ALA A 654 -3.80 -20.14 -2.64
N PRO A 655 -5.11 -20.34 -2.96
CA PRO A 655 -5.72 -19.73 -4.14
C PRO A 655 -5.75 -18.21 -4.10
N LEU A 656 -5.99 -17.61 -2.92
CA LEU A 656 -6.00 -16.14 -2.75
C LEU A 656 -4.60 -15.57 -3.01
N TRP A 657 -3.55 -16.11 -2.38
CA TRP A 657 -2.17 -15.68 -2.61
C TRP A 657 -1.78 -15.75 -4.09
N ARG A 658 -2.03 -16.90 -4.74
CA ARG A 658 -1.74 -17.05 -6.18
C ARG A 658 -2.49 -16.07 -7.06
N SER A 659 -3.72 -15.68 -6.69
CA SER A 659 -4.53 -14.76 -7.49
C SER A 659 -3.98 -13.33 -7.53
N VAL A 660 -3.09 -12.99 -6.60
CA VAL A 660 -2.41 -11.69 -6.49
C VAL A 660 -0.89 -11.81 -6.64
N GLY A 661 -0.41 -12.92 -7.20
CA GLY A 661 0.99 -13.12 -7.59
C GLY A 661 1.92 -13.66 -6.51
N PHE A 662 1.48 -13.80 -5.27
CA PHE A 662 2.30 -14.35 -4.19
C PHE A 662 2.44 -15.88 -4.27
N ALA A 663 3.60 -16.39 -3.87
CA ALA A 663 3.74 -17.80 -3.55
C ALA A 663 2.94 -18.12 -2.26
N PRO A 664 2.23 -19.26 -2.21
CA PRO A 664 1.41 -19.62 -1.07
C PRO A 664 2.21 -20.05 0.16
#